data_0b6e5d9c89a23d99c911d977dbac2466
#
_entry.id   0b6e5d9c89a23d99c911d977dbac2466
#
_cell.length_a   1.000
_cell.length_b   1.000
_cell.length_c   1.000
_cell.angle_alpha   90.00
_cell.angle_beta   90.00
_cell.angle_gamma   90.00
#
_symmetry.space_group_name_H-M   'P 1'
#
loop_
_entity.id
_entity.type
_entity.pdbx_description
1 polymer ?
#
loop_
_entity_poly.entity_id
_entity_poly.type
_entity_poly.pdbx_seq_one_letter_code
_entity_poly.pdbx_strand_id
1 'polypeptide(L)'
;TTTAIYYNKEFKRLVIGYENGLLEVVDDDGSITISSDIVNFNQSGEKSINHISAFENKLYLSTPFAVVVYDIEKLEFGDTFFIGENSSSIKVNETIVSNNIIYAATETGIFKADVSNKLLIDFNNWEQLFPDKNFTGITFLDTLYVTEGGSFSTFDGTTLTEIRKYSIEIKAIKASAKHLIISLKNTAIIFDASMTKIGQFNANTSFNYSVNNAFFENETCFLATKNFGVLAATLDASDTYLEIHPEGPLTNDIFSIAANNNNLWVVYGGYNDVFGPTFNKQGFSHYNGENWRNTKYNPAFPVTDLSHITIDTNAENKVYISSLGDTKNVNSVSTGGILVVENDEIEAFYNQLNSPLEDIVATDSNRVTIRVNGSAIDSQGNLWVTNIGVPNELKKLSVNGQWSSFDMRSVKTNGANGLSEMVVDRNNSIWYGSRNNGVFVFNENGNRKKALITAPNLGNLPDANVNALAVDRSNSIWIGTKNGLVIYTGASGVFEDTAMNAQPIVINGDENGFGERLLGDQAINAIAVDGGDNKWFGTDNGGVVYTNPNGEETLAIFSKRNSPLPSNRIFKIRVDNSSGKVYFATDKGIVAYNSNVSPFGDVLGAVYAYPNPALKNHETVTIDGRNGTHLPRGTNVKIIDVAGNLVYETNVVEGQELQGGKVVWNKLNLAGNKVVSGIYVVLLSNDDASETSVTKIAIVN
;
A
#
# COMPACT_ATOMS: atom_id res chain seq x y z
N THR A 1 -5.05 -4.04 11.74
CA THR A 1 -6.25 -4.79 11.28
C THR A 1 -7.45 -4.37 12.12
N THR A 2 -8.60 -4.10 11.47
CA THR A 2 -9.88 -3.86 12.16
C THR A 2 -10.36 -5.17 12.79
N THR A 3 -10.78 -5.13 14.05
CA THR A 3 -11.22 -6.31 14.81
C THR A 3 -12.68 -6.19 15.30
N ALA A 4 -13.15 -4.97 15.53
CA ALA A 4 -14.52 -4.71 15.95
C ALA A 4 -15.07 -3.46 15.26
N ILE A 5 -16.38 -3.44 15.02
CA ILE A 5 -17.07 -2.30 14.43
C ILE A 5 -18.45 -2.17 15.10
N TYR A 6 -18.84 -0.93 15.39
CA TYR A 6 -20.14 -0.62 16.00
C TYR A 6 -20.66 0.72 15.49
N TYR A 7 -21.92 0.78 15.07
CA TYR A 7 -22.57 2.04 14.71
C TYR A 7 -23.58 2.46 15.77
N ASN A 8 -23.37 3.63 16.36
CA ASN A 8 -24.31 4.22 17.31
C ASN A 8 -25.29 5.13 16.55
N LYS A 9 -26.57 4.74 16.55
CA LYS A 9 -27.66 5.46 15.84
C LYS A 9 -28.01 6.80 16.49
N GLU A 10 -27.88 6.91 17.81
CA GLU A 10 -28.26 8.10 18.57
C GLU A 10 -27.27 9.25 18.31
N PHE A 11 -25.98 8.98 18.43
CA PHE A 11 -24.91 9.93 18.18
C PHE A 11 -24.47 9.97 16.71
N LYS A 12 -24.98 9.06 15.86
CA LYS A 12 -24.61 8.89 14.45
C LYS A 12 -23.11 8.71 14.26
N ARG A 13 -22.50 7.90 15.10
CA ARG A 13 -21.06 7.64 15.13
C ARG A 13 -20.72 6.21 14.79
N LEU A 14 -19.80 6.02 13.86
CA LEU A 14 -19.20 4.73 13.57
C LEU A 14 -17.94 4.57 14.42
N VAL A 15 -17.88 3.51 15.23
CA VAL A 15 -16.75 3.19 16.10
C VAL A 15 -16.01 1.98 15.54
N ILE A 16 -14.71 2.10 15.36
CA ILE A 16 -13.84 1.08 14.78
C ILE A 16 -12.73 0.74 15.76
N GLY A 17 -12.68 -0.52 16.17
CA GLY A 17 -11.64 -1.08 17.04
C GLY A 17 -10.62 -1.89 16.25
N TYR A 18 -9.37 -1.79 16.66
CA TYR A 18 -8.23 -2.39 15.96
C TYR A 18 -7.48 -3.42 16.82
N GLU A 19 -6.73 -4.30 16.14
CA GLU A 19 -5.89 -5.36 16.72
C GLU A 19 -4.83 -4.82 17.70
N ASN A 20 -4.35 -3.60 17.50
CA ASN A 20 -3.37 -2.95 18.37
C ASN A 20 -3.98 -2.13 19.50
N GLY A 21 -5.30 -2.11 19.63
CA GLY A 21 -6.03 -1.32 20.64
C GLY A 21 -6.35 0.12 20.23
N LEU A 22 -6.05 0.52 19.00
CA LEU A 22 -6.50 1.82 18.47
C LEU A 22 -8.03 1.83 18.39
N LEU A 23 -8.63 2.97 18.73
CA LEU A 23 -10.06 3.24 18.56
C LEU A 23 -10.23 4.45 17.66
N GLU A 24 -11.01 4.32 16.61
CA GLU A 24 -11.42 5.44 15.76
C GLU A 24 -12.92 5.63 15.86
N VAL A 25 -13.34 6.89 15.96
CA VAL A 25 -14.75 7.28 15.92
C VAL A 25 -14.92 8.22 14.73
N VAL A 26 -15.82 7.84 13.82
CA VAL A 26 -16.14 8.58 12.61
C VAL A 26 -17.54 9.19 12.78
N ASP A 27 -17.63 10.51 12.73
CA ASP A 27 -18.89 11.26 12.76
C ASP A 27 -19.57 11.27 11.39
N ASP A 28 -20.84 11.61 11.34
CA ASP A 28 -21.68 11.66 10.12
C ASP A 28 -21.15 12.65 9.05
N ASP A 29 -20.37 13.65 9.47
CA ASP A 29 -19.73 14.61 8.56
C ASP A 29 -18.37 14.12 8.03
N GLY A 30 -17.95 12.90 8.40
CA GLY A 30 -16.69 12.29 8.02
C GLY A 30 -15.50 12.70 8.87
N SER A 31 -15.69 13.53 9.91
CA SER A 31 -14.62 13.82 10.86
C SER A 31 -14.23 12.58 11.67
N ILE A 32 -12.93 12.43 11.97
CA ILE A 32 -12.39 11.25 12.64
C ILE A 32 -11.71 11.67 13.95
N THR A 33 -12.15 11.06 15.05
CA THR A 33 -11.47 11.12 16.34
C THR A 33 -10.69 9.84 16.58
N ILE A 34 -9.38 9.95 16.81
CA ILE A 34 -8.48 8.83 17.06
C ILE A 34 -8.11 8.80 18.54
N SER A 35 -8.31 7.66 19.20
CA SER A 35 -7.97 7.46 20.60
C SER A 35 -6.97 6.30 20.74
N SER A 36 -5.81 6.58 21.33
CA SER A 36 -4.69 5.64 21.44
C SER A 36 -4.42 5.19 22.89
N ASP A 37 -5.35 5.39 23.81
CA ASP A 37 -5.16 5.11 25.24
C ASP A 37 -4.89 3.63 25.51
N ILE A 38 -5.62 2.71 24.85
CA ILE A 38 -5.38 1.28 24.97
C ILE A 38 -4.01 0.92 24.34
N VAL A 39 -3.63 1.54 23.22
CA VAL A 39 -2.31 1.34 22.59
C VAL A 39 -1.19 1.68 23.58
N ASN A 40 -1.34 2.82 24.26
CA ASN A 40 -0.35 3.38 25.17
C ASN A 40 -0.46 2.82 26.61
N PHE A 41 -1.53 2.07 26.90
CA PHE A 41 -1.72 1.50 28.23
C PHE A 41 -0.57 0.56 28.60
N ASN A 42 -0.04 0.71 29.82
CA ASN A 42 1.11 -0.07 30.30
C ASN A 42 0.71 -1.50 30.69
N GLN A 43 0.29 -2.28 29.70
CA GLN A 43 -0.11 -3.68 29.80
C GLN A 43 0.72 -4.50 28.83
N SER A 44 1.31 -5.60 29.31
CA SER A 44 1.99 -6.57 28.45
C SER A 44 0.99 -7.48 27.74
N GLY A 45 1.29 -7.88 26.48
CA GLY A 45 0.46 -8.79 25.72
C GLY A 45 -0.40 -8.11 24.64
N GLU A 46 -1.39 -8.83 24.15
CA GLU A 46 -2.31 -8.37 23.11
C GLU A 46 -3.24 -7.27 23.63
N LYS A 47 -3.54 -6.30 22.78
CA LYS A 47 -4.37 -5.14 23.10
C LYS A 47 -5.59 -4.99 22.18
N SER A 48 -5.93 -6.03 21.41
CA SER A 48 -7.04 -5.98 20.46
C SER A 48 -8.36 -5.58 21.11
N ILE A 49 -9.19 -4.86 20.38
CA ILE A 49 -10.58 -4.63 20.76
C ILE A 49 -11.41 -5.76 20.12
N ASN A 50 -11.77 -6.76 20.93
CA ASN A 50 -12.43 -7.98 20.46
C ASN A 50 -13.89 -7.74 20.07
N HIS A 51 -14.61 -6.91 20.86
CA HIS A 51 -16.02 -6.63 20.67
C HIS A 51 -16.38 -5.24 21.25
N ILE A 52 -17.41 -4.62 20.71
CA ILE A 52 -17.98 -3.35 21.18
C ILE A 52 -19.46 -3.56 21.44
N SER A 53 -19.91 -3.34 22.68
CA SER A 53 -21.31 -3.26 23.05
C SER A 53 -21.64 -1.89 23.62
N ALA A 54 -22.90 -1.48 23.56
CA ALA A 54 -23.32 -0.18 24.04
C ALA A 54 -24.46 -0.29 25.04
N PHE A 55 -24.44 0.60 26.00
CA PHE A 55 -25.57 0.86 26.90
C PHE A 55 -25.57 2.34 27.28
N GLU A 56 -26.69 3.04 27.00
CA GLU A 56 -26.76 4.50 27.11
C GLU A 56 -25.64 5.19 26.29
N ASN A 57 -24.95 6.17 26.85
CA ASN A 57 -23.82 6.85 26.21
C ASN A 57 -22.46 6.13 26.40
N LYS A 58 -22.45 4.91 26.96
CA LYS A 58 -21.22 4.16 27.22
C LYS A 58 -21.05 3.00 26.26
N LEU A 59 -19.84 2.84 25.76
CA LEU A 59 -19.41 1.64 25.07
C LEU A 59 -18.58 0.79 26.03
N TYR A 60 -18.80 -0.52 26.00
CA TYR A 60 -18.01 -1.51 26.70
C TYR A 60 -17.16 -2.25 25.66
N LEU A 61 -15.85 -1.99 25.69
CA LEU A 61 -14.89 -2.57 24.79
C LEU A 61 -14.33 -3.85 25.43
N SER A 62 -14.58 -4.99 24.82
CA SER A 62 -14.02 -6.27 25.23
C SER A 62 -12.56 -6.36 24.74
N THR A 63 -11.64 -6.65 25.65
CA THR A 63 -10.19 -6.74 25.33
C THR A 63 -9.60 -8.04 25.84
N PRO A 64 -8.37 -8.43 25.45
CA PRO A 64 -7.68 -9.60 25.97
C PRO A 64 -7.34 -9.51 27.48
N PHE A 65 -7.59 -8.38 28.12
CA PHE A 65 -7.18 -8.18 29.53
C PHE A 65 -8.27 -7.60 30.43
N ALA A 66 -9.32 -6.96 29.89
CA ALA A 66 -10.33 -6.24 30.68
C ALA A 66 -11.57 -5.89 29.85
N VAL A 67 -12.58 -5.33 30.52
CA VAL A 67 -13.64 -4.52 29.91
C VAL A 67 -13.26 -3.05 30.06
N VAL A 68 -13.09 -2.33 28.95
CA VAL A 68 -12.73 -0.90 28.93
C VAL A 68 -13.97 -0.08 28.58
N VAL A 69 -14.28 0.96 29.36
CA VAL A 69 -15.41 1.84 29.13
C VAL A 69 -14.97 3.03 28.25
N TYR A 70 -15.79 3.40 27.28
CA TYR A 70 -15.61 4.58 26.45
C TYR A 70 -16.92 5.38 26.41
N ASP A 71 -16.86 6.66 26.70
CA ASP A 71 -18.01 7.56 26.62
C ASP A 71 -18.10 8.08 25.17
N ILE A 72 -19.11 7.61 24.42
CA ILE A 72 -19.28 7.96 23.01
C ILE A 72 -19.79 9.38 22.80
N GLU A 73 -20.42 9.98 23.78
CA GLU A 73 -20.85 11.37 23.75
C GLU A 73 -19.65 12.33 23.87
N LYS A 74 -18.79 12.08 24.87
CA LYS A 74 -17.63 12.92 25.17
C LYS A 74 -16.38 12.56 24.38
N LEU A 75 -16.34 11.40 23.75
CA LEU A 75 -15.18 10.86 23.00
C LEU A 75 -13.95 10.65 23.90
N GLU A 76 -14.16 10.12 25.09
CA GLU A 76 -13.10 9.89 26.07
C GLU A 76 -13.22 8.51 26.73
N PHE A 77 -12.07 7.93 27.14
CA PHE A 77 -12.03 6.70 27.91
C PHE A 77 -12.48 6.95 29.35
N GLY A 78 -13.23 5.98 29.88
CA GLY A 78 -13.63 5.91 31.28
C GLY A 78 -12.85 4.84 32.05
N ASP A 79 -13.54 4.14 32.93
CA ASP A 79 -12.96 3.10 33.78
C ASP A 79 -12.52 1.87 32.97
N THR A 80 -11.53 1.15 33.52
CA THR A 80 -11.10 -0.17 33.03
C THR A 80 -11.39 -1.20 34.12
N PHE A 81 -12.22 -2.20 33.80
CA PHE A 81 -12.63 -3.25 34.71
C PHE A 81 -11.79 -4.50 34.54
N PHE A 82 -10.84 -4.75 35.42
CA PHE A 82 -10.10 -6.00 35.50
C PHE A 82 -10.92 -6.97 36.33
N ILE A 83 -11.70 -7.81 35.66
CA ILE A 83 -12.77 -8.62 36.29
C ILE A 83 -12.30 -9.95 36.85
N GLY A 84 -11.05 -10.33 36.68
CA GLY A 84 -10.49 -11.54 37.25
C GLY A 84 -10.19 -11.43 38.74
N GLU A 85 -10.02 -12.56 39.40
CA GLU A 85 -9.68 -12.62 40.80
C GLU A 85 -8.45 -11.76 41.14
N ASN A 86 -8.52 -10.95 42.18
CA ASN A 86 -7.50 -9.97 42.58
C ASN A 86 -7.20 -8.94 41.46
N SER A 87 -8.21 -8.55 40.68
CA SER A 87 -8.09 -7.64 39.54
C SER A 87 -7.10 -8.15 38.49
N SER A 88 -7.03 -9.45 38.29
CA SER A 88 -6.21 -10.06 37.25
C SER A 88 -6.82 -9.86 35.85
N SER A 89 -5.96 -9.85 34.86
CA SER A 89 -6.37 -9.82 33.45
C SER A 89 -7.07 -11.10 33.07
N ILE A 90 -8.24 -10.97 32.39
CA ILE A 90 -8.98 -12.07 31.77
C ILE A 90 -9.33 -11.66 30.35
N LYS A 91 -9.20 -12.57 29.40
CA LYS A 91 -9.66 -12.35 28.04
C LYS A 91 -11.19 -12.29 27.98
N VAL A 92 -11.69 -11.13 27.63
CA VAL A 92 -13.12 -10.89 27.38
C VAL A 92 -13.36 -11.03 25.86
N ASN A 93 -14.21 -11.98 25.47
CA ASN A 93 -14.54 -12.21 24.06
C ASN A 93 -15.65 -11.27 23.61
N GLU A 94 -16.78 -11.23 24.32
CA GLU A 94 -17.90 -10.33 24.05
C GLU A 94 -18.54 -9.85 25.35
N THR A 95 -19.16 -8.68 25.32
CA THR A 95 -20.00 -8.14 26.40
C THR A 95 -21.39 -7.79 25.88
N ILE A 96 -22.38 -7.84 26.75
CA ILE A 96 -23.72 -7.31 26.50
C ILE A 96 -24.34 -6.79 27.79
N VAL A 97 -25.15 -5.74 27.70
CA VAL A 97 -25.96 -5.26 28.85
C VAL A 97 -27.43 -5.58 28.60
N SER A 98 -28.05 -6.25 29.56
CA SER A 98 -29.50 -6.56 29.56
C SER A 98 -30.07 -6.36 30.96
N ASN A 99 -31.18 -5.65 31.09
CA ASN A 99 -31.82 -5.35 32.37
C ASN A 99 -30.88 -4.76 33.43
N ASN A 100 -30.05 -3.80 33.04
CA ASN A 100 -29.02 -3.16 33.86
C ASN A 100 -27.90 -4.12 34.36
N ILE A 101 -27.86 -5.35 33.89
CA ILE A 101 -26.75 -6.28 34.17
C ILE A 101 -25.84 -6.36 32.94
N ILE A 102 -24.56 -6.07 33.13
CA ILE A 102 -23.53 -6.39 32.15
C ILE A 102 -23.11 -7.85 32.29
N TYR A 103 -23.06 -8.56 31.18
CA TYR A 103 -22.52 -9.91 31.08
C TYR A 103 -21.30 -9.90 30.17
N ALA A 104 -20.21 -10.52 30.63
CA ALA A 104 -18.98 -10.69 29.88
C ALA A 104 -18.73 -12.18 29.62
N ALA A 105 -18.75 -12.60 28.36
CA ALA A 105 -18.33 -13.93 27.94
C ALA A 105 -16.81 -13.97 27.87
N THR A 106 -16.20 -14.86 28.65
CA THR A 106 -14.74 -14.91 28.83
C THR A 106 -14.20 -16.33 28.63
N GLU A 107 -12.90 -16.46 28.56
CA GLU A 107 -12.21 -17.75 28.49
C GLU A 107 -12.36 -18.59 29.79
N THR A 108 -12.79 -17.98 30.90
CA THR A 108 -12.96 -18.63 32.19
C THR A 108 -14.35 -18.47 32.79
N GLY A 109 -15.38 -18.41 31.96
CA GLY A 109 -16.77 -18.31 32.39
C GLY A 109 -17.49 -17.07 31.90
N ILE A 110 -18.65 -16.82 32.52
CA ILE A 110 -19.43 -15.60 32.33
C ILE A 110 -19.30 -14.76 33.59
N PHE A 111 -18.87 -13.52 33.45
CA PHE A 111 -18.89 -12.55 34.56
C PHE A 111 -20.09 -11.64 34.39
N LYS A 112 -20.79 -11.36 35.52
CA LYS A 112 -21.93 -10.42 35.52
C LYS A 112 -21.82 -9.41 36.65
N ALA A 113 -22.32 -8.20 36.40
CA ALA A 113 -22.40 -7.13 37.39
C ALA A 113 -23.53 -6.14 37.04
N ASP A 114 -24.01 -5.41 38.04
CA ASP A 114 -24.99 -4.33 37.85
C ASP A 114 -24.30 -3.05 37.36
N VAL A 115 -24.63 -2.57 36.17
CA VAL A 115 -24.00 -1.36 35.57
C VAL A 115 -24.29 -0.08 36.36
N SER A 116 -25.29 -0.06 37.24
CA SER A 116 -25.57 1.07 38.12
C SER A 116 -24.62 1.14 39.35
N ASN A 117 -23.87 0.08 39.62
CA ASN A 117 -22.89 0.03 40.70
C ASN A 117 -21.66 0.87 40.32
N LYS A 118 -21.40 1.92 41.08
CA LYS A 118 -20.26 2.82 40.87
C LYS A 118 -18.90 2.22 41.21
N LEU A 119 -18.86 1.03 41.82
CA LEU A 119 -17.65 0.34 42.25
C LEU A 119 -17.28 -0.84 41.33
N LEU A 120 -17.68 -0.82 40.05
CA LEU A 120 -17.34 -1.89 39.07
C LEU A 120 -15.85 -2.06 38.81
N ILE A 121 -15.04 -1.08 39.18
CA ILE A 121 -13.56 -1.20 39.15
C ILE A 121 -13.03 -2.24 40.14
N ASP A 122 -13.77 -2.48 41.22
CA ASP A 122 -13.46 -3.55 42.19
C ASP A 122 -14.05 -4.89 41.69
N PHE A 123 -13.19 -5.84 41.41
CA PHE A 123 -13.55 -7.18 40.93
C PHE A 123 -14.53 -7.92 41.84
N ASN A 124 -14.58 -7.64 43.16
CA ASN A 124 -15.54 -8.22 44.10
C ASN A 124 -17.01 -7.87 43.78
N ASN A 125 -17.26 -6.89 42.95
CA ASN A 125 -18.60 -6.55 42.45
C ASN A 125 -19.00 -7.33 41.20
N TRP A 126 -18.15 -8.23 40.72
CA TRP A 126 -18.42 -9.12 39.63
C TRP A 126 -18.67 -10.54 40.11
N GLU A 127 -19.74 -11.17 39.66
CA GLU A 127 -20.04 -12.57 39.97
C GLU A 127 -19.59 -13.44 38.75
N GLN A 128 -18.72 -14.42 39.05
CA GLN A 128 -18.28 -15.39 38.04
C GLN A 128 -19.20 -16.62 38.03
N LEU A 129 -19.70 -16.98 36.85
CA LEU A 129 -20.51 -18.16 36.59
C LEU A 129 -19.73 -19.10 35.65
N PHE A 130 -19.88 -20.42 35.90
CA PHE A 130 -19.27 -21.47 35.04
C PHE A 130 -17.75 -21.30 34.87
N PRO A 131 -16.95 -21.28 35.93
CA PRO A 131 -15.53 -20.90 35.87
C PRO A 131 -14.66 -21.82 34.99
N ASP A 132 -15.08 -23.05 34.73
CA ASP A 132 -14.35 -24.03 33.93
C ASP A 132 -14.74 -24.02 32.42
N LYS A 133 -15.55 -23.03 31.98
CA LYS A 133 -16.07 -22.95 30.62
C LYS A 133 -15.51 -21.75 29.87
N ASN A 134 -15.22 -21.95 28.59
CA ASN A 134 -14.80 -20.89 27.66
C ASN A 134 -15.97 -20.45 26.78
N PHE A 135 -16.51 -19.26 27.02
CA PHE A 135 -17.59 -18.69 26.23
C PHE A 135 -17.03 -17.74 25.16
N THR A 136 -17.28 -18.05 23.91
CA THR A 136 -16.75 -17.31 22.74
C THR A 136 -17.67 -16.19 22.27
N GLY A 137 -18.95 -16.22 22.64
CA GLY A 137 -19.93 -15.20 22.25
C GLY A 137 -21.13 -15.14 23.19
N ILE A 138 -21.75 -13.96 23.24
CA ILE A 138 -22.99 -13.70 23.99
C ILE A 138 -23.86 -12.69 23.25
N THR A 139 -25.15 -12.96 23.13
CA THR A 139 -26.09 -12.05 22.49
C THR A 139 -27.47 -12.12 23.16
N PHE A 140 -28.33 -11.15 22.90
CA PHE A 140 -29.69 -11.08 23.43
C PHE A 140 -30.72 -10.97 22.30
N LEU A 141 -31.71 -11.84 22.31
CA LEU A 141 -32.89 -11.75 21.46
C LEU A 141 -34.11 -11.64 22.37
N ASP A 142 -34.79 -12.52 22.81
CA ASP A 142 -35.81 -12.48 23.86
C ASP A 142 -35.27 -13.00 25.20
N THR A 143 -34.16 -13.70 25.14
CA THR A 143 -33.33 -14.17 26.26
C THR A 143 -31.87 -14.08 25.87
N LEU A 144 -30.99 -14.33 26.81
CA LEU A 144 -29.54 -14.41 26.52
C LEU A 144 -29.21 -15.74 25.83
N TYR A 145 -28.34 -15.67 24.81
CA TYR A 145 -27.73 -16.81 24.14
C TYR A 145 -26.24 -16.73 24.25
N VAL A 146 -25.58 -17.85 24.53
CA VAL A 146 -24.15 -17.96 24.67
C VAL A 146 -23.59 -19.10 23.84
N THR A 147 -22.33 -18.98 23.42
CA THR A 147 -21.63 -20.03 22.68
C THR A 147 -20.42 -20.56 23.42
N GLU A 148 -20.25 -21.89 23.39
CA GLU A 148 -19.13 -22.62 23.95
C GLU A 148 -18.69 -23.68 22.91
N GLY A 149 -17.52 -23.48 22.28
CA GLY A 149 -17.06 -24.35 21.20
C GLY A 149 -18.08 -24.47 20.05
N GLY A 150 -18.59 -25.66 19.82
CA GLY A 150 -19.62 -25.92 18.79
C GLY A 150 -21.08 -25.84 19.31
N SER A 151 -21.30 -25.56 20.60
CA SER A 151 -22.63 -25.52 21.20
C SER A 151 -23.13 -24.09 21.39
N PHE A 152 -24.44 -23.86 21.24
CA PHE A 152 -25.05 -22.64 21.75
C PHE A 152 -26.25 -23.01 22.65
N SER A 153 -26.41 -22.20 23.70
CA SER A 153 -27.36 -22.40 24.78
C SER A 153 -28.15 -21.13 25.08
N THR A 154 -29.36 -21.25 25.58
CA THR A 154 -30.01 -20.15 26.31
C THR A 154 -29.42 -20.03 27.69
N PHE A 155 -29.38 -18.78 28.20
CA PHE A 155 -28.86 -18.44 29.51
C PHE A 155 -29.85 -17.51 30.22
N ASP A 156 -30.43 -17.97 31.34
CA ASP A 156 -31.43 -17.23 32.13
C ASP A 156 -30.81 -16.32 33.21
N GLY A 157 -29.47 -16.18 33.24
CA GLY A 157 -28.72 -15.45 34.26
C GLY A 157 -28.11 -16.35 35.32
N THR A 158 -28.45 -17.65 35.36
CA THR A 158 -27.98 -18.65 36.35
C THR A 158 -27.73 -20.01 35.71
N THR A 159 -28.58 -20.45 34.78
CA THR A 159 -28.53 -21.80 34.15
C THR A 159 -28.37 -21.74 32.67
N LEU A 160 -27.78 -22.80 32.12
CA LEU A 160 -27.58 -22.98 30.67
C LEU A 160 -28.49 -24.12 30.20
N THR A 161 -29.22 -23.86 29.10
CA THR A 161 -29.99 -24.92 28.41
C THR A 161 -29.48 -25.01 26.98
N GLU A 162 -28.79 -26.12 26.64
CA GLU A 162 -28.27 -26.34 25.28
C GLU A 162 -29.41 -26.43 24.28
N ILE A 163 -29.37 -25.58 23.24
CA ILE A 163 -30.33 -25.57 22.14
C ILE A 163 -29.82 -26.46 21.00
N ARG A 164 -28.55 -26.34 20.67
CA ARG A 164 -27.94 -27.13 19.57
C ARG A 164 -26.43 -27.21 19.70
N LYS A 165 -25.87 -28.33 19.17
CA LYS A 165 -24.44 -28.57 19.07
C LYS A 165 -24.04 -28.89 17.64
N TYR A 166 -23.01 -28.25 17.14
CA TYR A 166 -22.38 -28.51 15.84
C TYR A 166 -21.07 -29.28 16.06
N SER A 167 -20.63 -30.00 15.02
CA SER A 167 -19.34 -30.74 15.04
C SER A 167 -18.13 -29.81 14.88
N ILE A 168 -18.34 -28.55 14.58
CA ILE A 168 -17.32 -27.53 14.38
C ILE A 168 -17.62 -26.31 15.29
N GLU A 169 -16.59 -25.53 15.57
CA GLU A 169 -16.70 -24.33 16.40
C GLU A 169 -17.61 -23.28 15.80
N ILE A 170 -18.43 -22.65 16.65
CA ILE A 170 -19.21 -21.47 16.31
C ILE A 170 -18.26 -20.26 16.34
N LYS A 171 -18.18 -19.54 15.22
CA LYS A 171 -17.31 -18.35 15.06
C LYS A 171 -17.95 -17.08 15.61
N ALA A 172 -19.25 -16.94 15.46
CA ALA A 172 -20.00 -15.81 16.01
C ALA A 172 -21.47 -16.19 16.21
N ILE A 173 -22.09 -15.55 17.19
CA ILE A 173 -23.54 -15.54 17.43
C ILE A 173 -24.01 -14.10 17.46
N LYS A 174 -25.05 -13.76 16.69
CA LYS A 174 -25.62 -12.41 16.67
C LYS A 174 -27.14 -12.47 16.67
N ALA A 175 -27.76 -11.54 17.36
CA ALA A 175 -29.20 -11.29 17.26
C ALA A 175 -29.46 -10.06 16.37
N SER A 176 -30.45 -10.13 15.51
CA SER A 176 -30.88 -9.02 14.67
C SER A 176 -32.42 -9.06 14.56
N ALA A 177 -33.07 -8.00 14.98
CA ALA A 177 -34.51 -7.84 15.04
C ALA A 177 -35.20 -9.03 15.72
N LYS A 178 -35.67 -10.02 14.96
CA LYS A 178 -36.37 -11.22 15.45
C LYS A 178 -35.65 -12.53 15.14
N HIS A 179 -34.38 -12.44 14.78
CA HIS A 179 -33.59 -13.57 14.29
C HIS A 179 -32.32 -13.77 15.08
N LEU A 180 -31.94 -15.03 15.23
CA LEU A 180 -30.62 -15.42 15.76
C LEU A 180 -29.79 -15.98 14.61
N ILE A 181 -28.56 -15.49 14.50
CA ILE A 181 -27.61 -15.87 13.44
C ILE A 181 -26.44 -16.63 14.07
N ILE A 182 -26.16 -17.83 13.56
CA ILE A 182 -25.00 -18.64 13.94
C ILE A 182 -24.04 -18.68 12.77
N SER A 183 -22.83 -18.18 12.96
CA SER A 183 -21.74 -18.24 11.99
C SER A 183 -20.81 -19.41 12.28
N LEU A 184 -20.66 -20.31 11.32
CA LEU A 184 -19.68 -21.40 11.32
C LEU A 184 -18.54 -21.04 10.34
N LYS A 185 -17.56 -21.92 10.17
CA LYS A 185 -16.38 -21.64 9.32
C LYS A 185 -16.75 -21.17 7.91
N ASN A 186 -17.70 -21.81 7.25
CA ASN A 186 -18.09 -21.53 5.86
C ASN A 186 -19.61 -21.53 5.64
N THR A 187 -20.36 -21.30 6.70
CA THR A 187 -21.82 -21.33 6.70
C THR A 187 -22.36 -20.33 7.71
N ALA A 188 -23.41 -19.61 7.36
CA ALA A 188 -24.25 -18.88 8.30
C ALA A 188 -25.67 -19.50 8.33
N ILE A 189 -26.23 -19.66 9.52
CA ILE A 189 -27.54 -20.26 9.74
C ILE A 189 -28.41 -19.26 10.48
N ILE A 190 -29.61 -19.04 9.98
CA ILE A 190 -30.60 -18.10 10.51
C ILE A 190 -31.72 -18.86 11.19
N PHE A 191 -32.04 -18.44 12.41
CA PHE A 191 -33.14 -18.94 13.18
C PHE A 191 -34.14 -17.82 13.49
N ASP A 192 -35.42 -18.14 13.52
CA ASP A 192 -36.45 -17.25 14.09
C ASP A 192 -36.45 -17.28 15.63
N ALA A 193 -37.30 -16.47 16.26
CA ALA A 193 -37.40 -16.40 17.72
C ALA A 193 -37.85 -17.73 18.37
N SER A 194 -38.50 -18.64 17.62
CA SER A 194 -38.87 -19.99 18.08
C SER A 194 -37.75 -21.02 17.91
N MET A 195 -36.55 -20.60 17.50
CA MET A 195 -35.40 -21.44 17.17
C MET A 195 -35.64 -22.38 15.99
N THR A 196 -36.60 -22.05 15.12
CA THR A 196 -36.79 -22.74 13.85
C THR A 196 -35.80 -22.19 12.81
N LYS A 197 -35.07 -23.06 12.13
CA LYS A 197 -34.17 -22.67 11.06
C LYS A 197 -34.96 -22.16 9.85
N ILE A 198 -34.75 -20.89 9.48
CA ILE A 198 -35.40 -20.24 8.34
C ILE A 198 -34.49 -20.08 7.11
N GLY A 199 -33.18 -20.13 7.30
CA GLY A 199 -32.21 -19.97 6.19
C GLY A 199 -30.83 -20.54 6.50
N GLN A 200 -30.11 -20.80 5.43
CA GLN A 200 -28.70 -21.21 5.51
C GLN A 200 -27.94 -20.75 4.26
N PHE A 201 -26.82 -20.12 4.47
CA PHE A 201 -25.94 -19.56 3.46
C PHE A 201 -24.60 -20.28 3.49
N ASN A 202 -24.23 -20.97 2.41
CA ASN A 202 -23.04 -21.82 2.36
C ASN A 202 -22.03 -21.28 1.36
N ALA A 203 -20.74 -21.42 1.67
CA ALA A 203 -19.70 -21.22 0.67
C ALA A 203 -19.90 -22.16 -0.53
N ASN A 204 -19.59 -21.65 -1.73
CA ASN A 204 -19.74 -22.38 -2.98
C ASN A 204 -18.46 -22.29 -3.82
N THR A 205 -18.46 -22.82 -5.03
CA THR A 205 -17.27 -22.84 -5.92
C THR A 205 -16.82 -21.46 -6.35
N SER A 206 -17.74 -20.50 -6.51
CA SER A 206 -17.43 -19.12 -6.88
C SER A 206 -16.97 -18.28 -5.67
N PHE A 207 -17.56 -18.56 -4.52
CA PHE A 207 -17.31 -17.88 -3.25
C PHE A 207 -16.94 -18.90 -2.17
N ASN A 208 -15.72 -19.39 -2.21
CA ASN A 208 -15.17 -20.29 -1.19
C ASN A 208 -14.64 -19.47 0.00
N TYR A 209 -15.58 -18.91 0.76
CA TYR A 209 -15.31 -18.01 1.87
C TYR A 209 -15.13 -18.70 3.22
N SER A 210 -14.49 -17.98 4.13
CA SER A 210 -14.55 -18.25 5.57
C SER A 210 -15.29 -17.09 6.25
N VAL A 211 -16.34 -17.40 7.00
CA VAL A 211 -17.16 -16.42 7.73
C VAL A 211 -16.45 -16.00 9.00
N ASN A 212 -16.34 -14.71 9.24
CA ASN A 212 -15.93 -14.15 10.53
C ASN A 212 -17.19 -13.82 11.38
N ASN A 213 -18.19 -13.23 10.75
CA ASN A 213 -19.46 -12.84 11.38
C ASN A 213 -20.56 -12.76 10.34
N ALA A 214 -21.83 -12.81 10.75
CA ALA A 214 -22.96 -12.61 9.87
C ALA A 214 -24.05 -11.76 10.55
N PHE A 215 -24.76 -10.99 9.73
CA PHE A 215 -25.88 -10.17 10.14
C PHE A 215 -27.06 -10.41 9.19
N PHE A 216 -28.27 -10.40 9.71
CA PHE A 216 -29.49 -10.67 8.93
C PHE A 216 -30.52 -9.59 9.16
N GLU A 217 -30.93 -8.94 8.09
CA GLU A 217 -31.98 -7.90 8.12
C GLU A 217 -32.72 -7.86 6.77
N ASN A 218 -34.03 -7.61 6.81
CA ASN A 218 -34.88 -7.48 5.61
C ASN A 218 -34.65 -8.61 4.60
N GLU A 219 -34.72 -9.85 5.08
CA GLU A 219 -34.51 -11.08 4.29
C GLU A 219 -33.13 -11.23 3.62
N THR A 220 -32.21 -10.33 3.92
CA THR A 220 -30.82 -10.35 3.40
C THR A 220 -29.83 -10.73 4.50
N CYS A 221 -28.99 -11.70 4.20
CA CYS A 221 -27.86 -12.07 5.04
C CYS A 221 -26.58 -11.37 4.52
N PHE A 222 -25.95 -10.64 5.40
CA PHE A 222 -24.63 -10.01 5.17
C PHE A 222 -23.58 -10.85 5.88
N LEU A 223 -22.63 -11.40 5.11
CA LEU A 223 -21.56 -12.26 5.59
C LEU A 223 -20.25 -11.47 5.57
N ALA A 224 -19.70 -11.16 6.73
CA ALA A 224 -18.35 -10.65 6.84
C ALA A 224 -17.37 -11.82 6.63
N THR A 225 -16.64 -11.79 5.54
CA THR A 225 -15.77 -12.90 5.12
C THR A 225 -14.30 -12.53 5.18
N LYS A 226 -13.44 -13.52 5.29
CA LYS A 226 -11.98 -13.31 5.31
C LYS A 226 -11.43 -12.86 3.94
N ASN A 227 -12.02 -13.34 2.84
CA ASN A 227 -11.41 -13.25 1.50
C ASN A 227 -12.18 -12.36 0.51
N PHE A 228 -13.48 -12.06 0.77
CA PHE A 228 -14.38 -11.39 -0.17
C PHE A 228 -15.02 -10.12 0.40
N GLY A 229 -14.49 -9.58 1.52
CA GLY A 229 -15.15 -8.47 2.19
C GLY A 229 -16.51 -8.90 2.75
N VAL A 230 -17.57 -8.15 2.43
CA VAL A 230 -18.95 -8.49 2.79
C VAL A 230 -19.65 -9.11 1.59
N LEU A 231 -20.22 -10.29 1.77
CA LEU A 231 -21.12 -10.91 0.79
C LEU A 231 -22.57 -10.73 1.25
N ALA A 232 -23.45 -10.38 0.35
CA ALA A 232 -24.89 -10.29 0.62
C ALA A 232 -25.65 -11.29 -0.24
N ALA A 233 -26.60 -11.99 0.38
CA ALA A 233 -27.53 -12.89 -0.32
C ALA A 233 -28.91 -12.88 0.35
N THR A 234 -29.97 -13.07 -0.42
CA THR A 234 -31.36 -13.14 0.09
C THR A 234 -31.76 -14.58 0.42
N LEU A 235 -32.79 -14.75 1.22
CA LEU A 235 -33.28 -16.09 1.59
C LEU A 235 -33.74 -16.92 0.40
N ASP A 236 -34.33 -16.30 -0.60
CA ASP A 236 -34.80 -16.92 -1.83
C ASP A 236 -33.68 -17.28 -2.82
N ALA A 237 -32.53 -16.67 -2.65
CA ALA A 237 -31.33 -16.87 -3.48
C ALA A 237 -30.06 -17.05 -2.62
N SER A 238 -30.13 -17.97 -1.64
CA SER A 238 -29.09 -18.14 -0.59
C SER A 238 -27.74 -18.69 -1.07
N ASP A 239 -27.57 -19.02 -2.33
CA ASP A 239 -26.36 -19.45 -3.01
C ASP A 239 -25.81 -18.42 -4.03
N THR A 240 -26.55 -17.31 -4.21
CA THR A 240 -26.19 -16.22 -5.12
C THR A 240 -25.73 -15.00 -4.33
N TYR A 241 -24.43 -14.71 -4.38
CA TYR A 241 -23.83 -13.65 -3.57
C TYR A 241 -23.53 -12.40 -4.39
N LEU A 242 -23.93 -11.25 -3.82
CA LEU A 242 -23.43 -9.93 -4.20
C LEU A 242 -22.22 -9.59 -3.33
N GLU A 243 -21.10 -9.28 -3.95
CA GLU A 243 -19.88 -8.85 -3.26
C GLU A 243 -19.97 -7.36 -2.95
N ILE A 244 -19.81 -7.00 -1.67
CA ILE A 244 -19.80 -5.62 -1.17
C ILE A 244 -18.43 -5.35 -0.57
N HIS A 245 -17.65 -4.53 -1.23
CA HIS A 245 -16.35 -4.07 -0.77
C HIS A 245 -16.14 -2.61 -1.20
N PRO A 246 -15.26 -1.85 -0.51
CA PRO A 246 -14.83 -0.54 -1.00
C PRO A 246 -14.26 -0.66 -2.41
N GLU A 247 -14.40 0.38 -3.21
CA GLU A 247 -13.71 0.45 -4.49
C GLU A 247 -12.20 0.32 -4.27
N GLY A 248 -11.57 -0.53 -5.05
CA GLY A 248 -10.17 -0.85 -4.87
C GLY A 248 -9.64 -1.79 -5.95
N PRO A 249 -8.37 -2.21 -5.84
CA PRO A 249 -7.78 -3.22 -6.70
C PRO A 249 -8.45 -4.60 -6.49
N LEU A 250 -8.29 -5.52 -7.44
CA LEU A 250 -8.88 -6.87 -7.38
C LEU A 250 -8.54 -7.64 -6.10
N THR A 251 -7.37 -7.40 -5.53
CA THR A 251 -6.92 -8.04 -4.29
C THR A 251 -5.83 -7.19 -3.63
N ASN A 252 -5.58 -7.44 -2.35
CA ASN A 252 -4.46 -6.83 -1.60
C ASN A 252 -3.13 -7.58 -1.79
N ASP A 253 -3.13 -8.70 -2.50
CA ASP A 253 -1.91 -9.45 -2.82
C ASP A 253 -1.24 -8.85 -4.07
N ILE A 254 -0.55 -7.74 -3.88
CA ILE A 254 0.03 -6.92 -4.94
C ILE A 254 1.41 -7.45 -5.31
N PHE A 255 1.69 -7.62 -6.60
CA PHE A 255 3.02 -7.97 -7.08
C PHE A 255 3.80 -6.77 -7.61
N SER A 256 3.19 -5.97 -8.49
CA SER A 256 3.84 -4.78 -9.06
C SER A 256 2.85 -3.67 -9.35
N ILE A 257 3.36 -2.43 -9.37
CA ILE A 257 2.58 -1.22 -9.69
C ILE A 257 3.35 -0.31 -10.64
N ALA A 258 2.63 0.51 -11.39
CA ALA A 258 3.15 1.66 -12.12
C ALA A 258 2.24 2.87 -11.92
N ALA A 259 2.82 4.07 -11.82
CA ALA A 259 2.06 5.30 -11.58
C ALA A 259 2.60 6.44 -12.44
N ASN A 260 1.71 7.21 -13.04
CA ASN A 260 2.00 8.45 -13.78
C ASN A 260 0.70 9.20 -14.07
N ASN A 261 0.71 10.54 -14.06
CA ASN A 261 -0.41 11.40 -14.45
C ASN A 261 -1.73 11.03 -13.74
N ASN A 262 -1.70 10.89 -12.42
CA ASN A 262 -2.82 10.42 -11.59
C ASN A 262 -3.34 9.01 -11.88
N ASN A 263 -2.67 8.24 -12.73
CA ASN A 263 -3.01 6.85 -13.00
C ASN A 263 -2.16 5.93 -12.13
N LEU A 264 -2.77 4.87 -11.59
CA LEU A 264 -2.09 3.79 -10.89
C LEU A 264 -2.54 2.45 -11.48
N TRP A 265 -1.58 1.72 -12.04
CA TRP A 265 -1.78 0.38 -12.57
C TRP A 265 -1.23 -0.66 -11.62
N VAL A 266 -1.94 -1.79 -11.48
CA VAL A 266 -1.63 -2.84 -10.50
C VAL A 266 -1.73 -4.20 -11.15
N VAL A 267 -0.75 -5.08 -10.88
CA VAL A 267 -0.74 -6.50 -11.25
C VAL A 267 -0.46 -7.39 -10.03
N TYR A 268 -0.95 -8.61 -10.07
CA TYR A 268 -1.03 -9.54 -8.95
C TYR A 268 -0.27 -10.84 -9.16
N GLY A 269 0.20 -11.08 -10.37
CA GLY A 269 0.96 -12.26 -10.72
C GLY A 269 2.44 -12.08 -10.51
N GLY A 270 3.22 -12.94 -11.09
CA GLY A 270 4.66 -12.77 -11.11
C GLY A 270 5.43 -14.07 -11.08
N TYR A 271 6.43 -14.13 -10.24
CA TYR A 271 7.36 -15.24 -10.16
C TYR A 271 7.70 -15.56 -8.69
N ASN A 272 8.07 -16.80 -8.46
CA ASN A 272 8.61 -17.25 -7.18
C ASN A 272 10.09 -16.83 -7.01
N ASP A 273 10.72 -17.18 -5.89
CA ASP A 273 12.11 -16.83 -5.54
C ASP A 273 13.16 -17.32 -6.55
N VAL A 274 12.79 -18.25 -7.44
CA VAL A 274 13.65 -18.76 -8.51
C VAL A 274 13.26 -18.24 -9.90
N PHE A 275 12.42 -17.20 -9.96
CA PHE A 275 11.88 -16.60 -11.18
C PHE A 275 11.11 -17.59 -12.08
N GLY A 276 10.47 -18.55 -11.43
CA GLY A 276 9.55 -19.49 -12.08
C GLY A 276 8.11 -18.99 -12.04
N PRO A 277 7.27 -19.35 -13.04
CA PRO A 277 5.85 -19.00 -13.05
C PRO A 277 5.11 -19.52 -11.81
N THR A 278 4.13 -18.74 -11.34
CA THR A 278 3.21 -19.11 -10.25
C THR A 278 1.81 -19.46 -10.76
N PHE A 279 1.56 -19.25 -12.06
CA PHE A 279 0.30 -19.50 -12.77
C PHE A 279 -0.89 -18.67 -12.26
N ASN A 280 -0.61 -17.48 -11.74
CA ASN A 280 -1.63 -16.56 -11.26
C ASN A 280 -2.49 -16.04 -12.44
N LYS A 281 -3.81 -16.02 -12.25
CA LYS A 281 -4.82 -15.63 -13.24
C LYS A 281 -5.74 -14.50 -12.76
N GLN A 282 -5.24 -13.58 -11.96
CA GLN A 282 -6.09 -12.52 -11.41
C GLN A 282 -6.39 -11.38 -12.37
N GLY A 283 -5.49 -11.10 -13.33
CA GLY A 283 -5.65 -9.97 -14.25
C GLY A 283 -4.94 -8.72 -13.74
N PHE A 284 -5.50 -7.54 -13.98
CA PHE A 284 -4.91 -6.26 -13.59
C PHE A 284 -5.98 -5.25 -13.17
N SER A 285 -5.56 -4.19 -12.46
CA SER A 285 -6.42 -3.08 -12.05
C SER A 285 -5.83 -1.74 -12.46
N HIS A 286 -6.68 -0.79 -12.75
CA HIS A 286 -6.35 0.58 -13.07
C HIS A 286 -7.16 1.55 -12.22
N TYR A 287 -6.50 2.49 -11.55
CA TYR A 287 -7.09 3.63 -10.87
C TYR A 287 -6.75 4.90 -11.63
N ASN A 288 -7.74 5.60 -12.15
CA ASN A 288 -7.57 6.79 -13.00
C ASN A 288 -7.53 8.11 -12.20
N GLY A 289 -7.30 8.05 -10.89
CA GLY A 289 -7.35 9.19 -9.98
C GLY A 289 -8.69 9.39 -9.29
N GLU A 290 -9.76 8.79 -9.80
CA GLU A 290 -11.12 8.87 -9.25
C GLU A 290 -11.72 7.48 -8.98
N ASN A 291 -11.68 6.59 -9.97
CA ASN A 291 -12.35 5.29 -9.93
C ASN A 291 -11.40 4.15 -10.25
N TRP A 292 -11.68 2.98 -9.68
CA TRP A 292 -11.01 1.74 -10.01
C TRP A 292 -11.70 1.01 -11.15
N ARG A 293 -10.91 0.54 -12.12
CA ARG A 293 -11.32 -0.39 -13.16
C ARG A 293 -10.55 -1.69 -13.05
N ASN A 294 -11.29 -2.79 -12.89
CA ASN A 294 -10.73 -4.12 -12.62
C ASN A 294 -10.96 -5.03 -13.83
N THR A 295 -9.88 -5.43 -14.51
CA THR A 295 -9.90 -6.35 -15.64
C THR A 295 -9.48 -7.73 -15.16
N LYS A 296 -10.45 -8.64 -15.01
CA LYS A 296 -10.21 -10.04 -14.62
C LYS A 296 -9.56 -10.82 -15.77
N TYR A 297 -8.96 -11.95 -15.43
CA TYR A 297 -8.41 -12.88 -16.42
C TYR A 297 -9.40 -13.18 -17.55
N ASN A 298 -8.94 -13.04 -18.79
CA ASN A 298 -9.73 -13.32 -19.99
C ASN A 298 -9.14 -14.52 -20.75
N PRO A 299 -9.87 -15.65 -20.90
CA PRO A 299 -9.39 -16.82 -21.65
C PRO A 299 -9.04 -16.56 -23.13
N ALA A 300 -9.60 -15.50 -23.74
CA ALA A 300 -9.24 -15.10 -25.13
C ALA A 300 -7.79 -14.57 -25.20
N PHE A 301 -7.29 -14.03 -24.10
CA PHE A 301 -5.90 -13.62 -23.90
C PHE A 301 -5.37 -14.38 -22.67
N PRO A 302 -4.91 -15.64 -22.83
CA PRO A 302 -4.67 -16.57 -21.73
C PRO A 302 -3.39 -16.26 -20.93
N VAL A 303 -3.16 -14.98 -20.62
CA VAL A 303 -1.94 -14.49 -19.98
C VAL A 303 -1.96 -14.79 -18.49
N THR A 304 -0.88 -15.38 -17.97
CA THR A 304 -0.69 -15.64 -16.54
C THR A 304 0.48 -14.81 -16.00
N ASP A 305 0.58 -14.72 -14.69
CA ASP A 305 1.73 -14.12 -13.99
C ASP A 305 2.15 -12.74 -14.54
N LEU A 306 1.21 -11.79 -14.57
CA LEU A 306 1.50 -10.39 -14.91
C LEU A 306 2.49 -9.82 -13.88
N SER A 307 3.71 -9.45 -14.30
CA SER A 307 4.83 -9.21 -13.39
C SER A 307 5.36 -7.79 -13.38
N HIS A 308 5.28 -7.06 -14.48
CA HIS A 308 5.81 -5.70 -14.59
C HIS A 308 4.93 -4.86 -15.50
N ILE A 309 4.83 -3.56 -15.21
CA ILE A 309 4.04 -2.61 -15.99
C ILE A 309 4.92 -1.45 -16.41
N THR A 310 4.88 -1.12 -17.70
CA THR A 310 5.49 0.09 -18.25
C THR A 310 4.41 0.96 -18.88
N ILE A 311 4.26 2.19 -18.39
CA ILE A 311 3.35 3.18 -18.94
C ILE A 311 4.02 3.81 -20.17
N ASP A 312 3.30 3.90 -21.28
CA ASP A 312 3.77 4.61 -22.47
C ASP A 312 3.71 6.11 -22.23
N THR A 313 4.86 6.76 -22.16
CA THR A 313 4.92 8.22 -21.93
C THR A 313 4.52 9.05 -23.14
N ASN A 314 4.41 8.43 -24.30
CA ASN A 314 4.04 9.08 -25.57
C ASN A 314 2.59 8.84 -25.99
N ALA A 315 1.88 7.95 -25.29
CA ALA A 315 0.49 7.63 -25.55
C ALA A 315 -0.32 7.66 -24.25
N GLU A 316 -1.36 8.49 -24.23
CA GLU A 316 -2.24 8.57 -23.07
C GLU A 316 -2.96 7.25 -22.86
N ASN A 317 -2.98 6.78 -21.60
CA ASN A 317 -3.67 5.57 -21.15
C ASN A 317 -3.20 4.26 -21.83
N LYS A 318 -1.94 4.20 -22.30
CA LYS A 318 -1.37 2.97 -22.85
C LYS A 318 -0.30 2.39 -21.94
N VAL A 319 -0.38 1.07 -21.72
CA VAL A 319 0.59 0.34 -20.89
C VAL A 319 0.99 -0.98 -21.55
N TYR A 320 2.22 -1.38 -21.26
CA TYR A 320 2.77 -2.69 -21.61
C TYR A 320 2.95 -3.49 -20.35
N ILE A 321 2.34 -4.67 -20.29
CA ILE A 321 2.38 -5.54 -19.10
C ILE A 321 3.15 -6.80 -19.45
N SER A 322 4.30 -7.00 -18.81
CA SER A 322 5.13 -8.19 -18.95
C SER A 322 4.53 -9.36 -18.17
N SER A 323 4.74 -10.57 -18.67
CA SER A 323 4.20 -11.78 -18.04
C SER A 323 5.10 -13.00 -18.20
N LEU A 324 4.95 -13.94 -17.26
CA LEU A 324 5.61 -15.25 -17.31
C LEU A 324 4.57 -16.33 -17.60
N GLY A 325 4.90 -17.26 -18.47
CA GLY A 325 3.97 -18.32 -18.81
C GLY A 325 4.65 -19.63 -19.15
N ASP A 326 3.92 -20.71 -18.96
CA ASP A 326 4.31 -22.06 -19.25
C ASP A 326 3.09 -22.85 -19.74
N THR A 327 3.14 -23.29 -20.98
CA THR A 327 2.02 -23.96 -21.66
C THR A 327 2.46 -25.33 -22.14
N LYS A 328 1.64 -26.35 -21.92
CA LYS A 328 1.94 -27.74 -22.28
C LYS A 328 1.83 -28.10 -23.76
N ASN A 329 1.47 -27.16 -24.64
CA ASN A 329 1.30 -27.42 -26.06
C ASN A 329 2.02 -26.35 -26.87
N VAL A 330 3.07 -26.75 -27.60
CA VAL A 330 3.90 -25.87 -28.42
C VAL A 330 3.11 -25.14 -29.54
N ASN A 331 2.02 -25.72 -30.01
CA ASN A 331 1.14 -25.13 -31.03
C ASN A 331 0.08 -24.19 -30.43
N SER A 332 0.01 -24.07 -29.10
CA SER A 332 -0.91 -23.16 -28.43
C SER A 332 -0.28 -21.79 -28.21
N VAL A 333 -1.11 -20.79 -28.06
CA VAL A 333 -0.69 -19.46 -27.57
C VAL A 333 -0.03 -19.64 -26.22
N SER A 334 1.19 -19.10 -26.05
CA SER A 334 1.85 -19.07 -24.73
C SER A 334 1.01 -18.28 -23.73
N THR A 335 1.11 -18.66 -22.45
CA THR A 335 0.51 -17.86 -21.35
C THR A 335 1.46 -16.77 -20.83
N GLY A 336 2.66 -16.65 -21.39
CA GLY A 336 3.63 -15.59 -21.11
C GLY A 336 3.95 -14.74 -22.35
N GLY A 337 4.31 -13.49 -22.14
CA GLY A 337 4.63 -12.52 -23.17
C GLY A 337 4.40 -11.08 -22.73
N ILE A 338 3.90 -10.23 -23.63
CA ILE A 338 3.63 -8.82 -23.35
C ILE A 338 2.17 -8.52 -23.73
N LEU A 339 1.39 -8.13 -22.75
CA LEU A 339 0.03 -7.64 -22.93
C LEU A 339 0.07 -6.13 -23.18
N VAL A 340 -0.59 -5.66 -24.23
CA VAL A 340 -0.76 -4.24 -24.53
C VAL A 340 -2.17 -3.85 -24.15
N VAL A 341 -2.29 -2.85 -23.28
CA VAL A 341 -3.58 -2.31 -22.84
C VAL A 341 -3.62 -0.84 -23.20
N GLU A 342 -4.69 -0.41 -23.82
CA GLU A 342 -4.94 0.98 -24.17
C GLU A 342 -6.39 1.35 -23.84
N ASN A 343 -6.61 2.45 -23.11
CA ASN A 343 -7.93 2.86 -22.61
C ASN A 343 -8.68 1.75 -21.85
N ASP A 344 -7.95 0.99 -21.03
CA ASP A 344 -8.45 -0.15 -20.25
C ASP A 344 -8.90 -1.38 -21.06
N GLU A 345 -8.71 -1.39 -22.37
CA GLU A 345 -9.01 -2.53 -23.24
C GLU A 345 -7.72 -3.22 -23.69
N ILE A 346 -7.78 -4.54 -23.82
CA ILE A 346 -6.63 -5.32 -24.30
C ILE A 346 -6.54 -5.19 -25.83
N GLU A 347 -5.52 -4.50 -26.32
CA GLU A 347 -5.28 -4.25 -27.74
C GLU A 347 -4.50 -5.39 -28.42
N ALA A 348 -3.49 -5.92 -27.73
CA ALA A 348 -2.64 -6.95 -28.29
C ALA A 348 -1.98 -7.82 -27.22
N PHE A 349 -1.59 -9.01 -27.64
CA PHE A 349 -0.74 -9.90 -26.84
C PHE A 349 0.42 -10.42 -27.70
N TYR A 350 1.63 -9.95 -27.39
CA TYR A 350 2.86 -10.40 -28.04
C TYR A 350 3.40 -11.66 -27.37
N ASN A 351 3.62 -12.70 -28.15
CA ASN A 351 4.19 -13.99 -27.74
C ASN A 351 5.08 -14.55 -28.85
N GLN A 352 5.52 -15.81 -28.76
CA GLN A 352 6.40 -16.45 -29.76
C GLN A 352 5.79 -16.59 -31.16
N LEU A 353 4.48 -16.44 -31.32
CA LEU A 353 3.81 -16.62 -32.63
C LEU A 353 3.77 -15.32 -33.45
N ASN A 354 3.86 -14.16 -32.80
CA ASN A 354 3.71 -12.86 -33.44
C ASN A 354 4.79 -11.83 -33.08
N SER A 355 5.84 -12.28 -32.39
CA SER A 355 6.97 -11.44 -31.99
C SER A 355 8.26 -12.28 -31.93
N PRO A 356 9.46 -11.68 -31.78
CA PRO A 356 10.71 -12.41 -31.59
C PRO A 356 10.92 -12.91 -30.17
N LEU A 357 9.91 -12.97 -29.34
CA LEU A 357 10.03 -13.57 -28.00
C LEU A 357 10.38 -15.06 -28.14
N GLU A 358 11.42 -15.47 -27.45
CA GLU A 358 11.99 -16.82 -27.58
C GLU A 358 11.50 -17.72 -26.43
N ASP A 359 11.29 -18.99 -26.76
CA ASP A 359 10.93 -20.05 -25.83
C ASP A 359 12.19 -20.62 -25.13
N ILE A 360 12.16 -20.68 -23.81
CA ILE A 360 13.26 -21.24 -23.00
C ILE A 360 13.45 -22.74 -23.27
N VAL A 361 12.38 -23.44 -23.58
CA VAL A 361 12.34 -24.91 -23.80
C VAL A 361 12.12 -25.29 -25.27
N ALA A 362 12.64 -24.49 -26.19
CA ALA A 362 12.42 -24.65 -27.64
C ALA A 362 12.74 -26.05 -28.19
N THR A 363 13.47 -26.89 -27.46
CA THR A 363 13.72 -28.30 -27.81
C THR A 363 12.64 -29.28 -27.35
N ASP A 364 11.69 -28.83 -26.51
CA ASP A 364 10.57 -29.65 -26.07
C ASP A 364 9.32 -29.34 -26.92
N SER A 365 9.00 -30.27 -27.83
CA SER A 365 7.84 -30.12 -28.72
C SER A 365 6.48 -30.10 -28.03
N ASN A 366 6.42 -30.39 -26.75
CA ASN A 366 5.17 -30.46 -25.97
C ASN A 366 4.98 -29.29 -25.01
N ARG A 367 5.91 -28.33 -24.99
CA ARG A 367 5.90 -27.24 -24.02
C ARG A 367 6.38 -25.94 -24.63
N VAL A 368 5.78 -24.83 -24.22
CA VAL A 368 6.23 -23.46 -24.53
C VAL A 368 6.34 -22.68 -23.24
N THR A 369 7.50 -22.08 -22.97
CA THR A 369 7.76 -21.28 -21.78
C THR A 369 8.34 -19.93 -22.18
N ILE A 370 7.51 -18.90 -22.18
CA ILE A 370 7.91 -17.51 -22.44
C ILE A 370 7.93 -16.76 -21.11
N ARG A 371 9.05 -16.14 -20.77
CA ARG A 371 9.20 -15.36 -19.55
C ARG A 371 9.68 -13.96 -19.89
N VAL A 372 8.81 -12.98 -19.72
CA VAL A 372 9.14 -11.56 -19.90
C VAL A 372 9.00 -10.87 -18.55
N ASN A 373 10.02 -10.10 -18.18
CA ASN A 373 9.98 -9.26 -16.98
C ASN A 373 10.62 -7.92 -17.35
N GLY A 374 10.92 -7.05 -16.45
CA GLY A 374 11.57 -5.77 -16.64
C GLY A 374 11.40 -5.14 -18.02
N SER A 375 10.71 -4.02 -18.09
CA SER A 375 10.54 -3.28 -19.32
C SER A 375 10.69 -1.77 -19.06
N ALA A 376 11.09 -1.01 -20.08
CA ALA A 376 11.24 0.44 -20.02
C ALA A 376 11.09 1.05 -21.42
N ILE A 377 10.75 2.33 -21.47
CA ILE A 377 10.70 3.10 -22.72
C ILE A 377 11.91 4.02 -22.76
N ASP A 378 12.62 4.04 -23.91
CA ASP A 378 13.75 4.92 -24.12
C ASP A 378 13.30 6.35 -24.54
N SER A 379 14.25 7.28 -24.62
CA SER A 379 13.96 8.68 -24.98
C SER A 379 13.40 8.85 -26.41
N GLN A 380 13.47 7.81 -27.24
CA GLN A 380 12.91 7.79 -28.59
C GLN A 380 11.53 7.14 -28.65
N GLY A 381 11.01 6.68 -27.49
CA GLY A 381 9.71 6.02 -27.38
C GLY A 381 9.72 4.52 -27.70
N ASN A 382 10.88 3.89 -27.85
CA ASN A 382 10.94 2.44 -28.09
C ASN A 382 10.77 1.67 -26.77
N LEU A 383 9.98 0.59 -26.81
CA LEU A 383 9.84 -0.32 -25.71
C LEU A 383 10.99 -1.33 -25.69
N TRP A 384 11.69 -1.39 -24.57
CA TRP A 384 12.68 -2.42 -24.26
C TRP A 384 12.13 -3.40 -23.25
N VAL A 385 12.41 -4.70 -23.46
CA VAL A 385 11.96 -5.77 -22.55
C VAL A 385 13.02 -6.84 -22.40
N THR A 386 13.00 -7.53 -21.24
CA THR A 386 13.84 -8.71 -21.01
C THR A 386 13.05 -10.00 -21.26
N ASN A 387 13.60 -10.89 -22.08
CA ASN A 387 13.10 -12.26 -22.28
C ASN A 387 14.03 -13.23 -21.52
N ILE A 388 13.58 -13.72 -20.39
CA ILE A 388 14.40 -14.45 -19.42
C ILE A 388 14.78 -15.84 -19.98
N GLY A 389 16.04 -16.22 -19.80
CA GLY A 389 16.51 -17.59 -20.03
C GLY A 389 16.83 -17.95 -21.47
N VAL A 390 16.85 -16.99 -22.37
CA VAL A 390 17.12 -17.18 -23.80
C VAL A 390 18.42 -16.50 -24.23
N PRO A 391 19.01 -16.87 -25.40
CA PRO A 391 20.22 -16.25 -25.91
C PRO A 391 20.09 -14.75 -26.16
N ASN A 392 19.04 -14.33 -26.88
CA ASN A 392 18.78 -12.94 -27.17
C ASN A 392 17.81 -12.35 -26.13
N GLU A 393 18.28 -12.22 -24.90
CA GLU A 393 17.42 -11.87 -23.76
C GLU A 393 16.91 -10.44 -23.77
N LEU A 394 17.54 -9.51 -24.51
CA LEU A 394 17.08 -8.15 -24.64
C LEU A 394 16.37 -7.95 -25.97
N LYS A 395 15.14 -7.44 -25.91
CA LYS A 395 14.30 -7.16 -27.08
C LYS A 395 13.92 -5.69 -27.12
N LYS A 396 13.76 -5.14 -28.33
CA LYS A 396 13.26 -3.79 -28.56
C LYS A 396 12.10 -3.83 -29.55
N LEU A 397 11.00 -3.17 -29.20
CA LEU A 397 9.92 -2.81 -30.08
C LEU A 397 10.01 -1.31 -30.37
N SER A 398 10.31 -0.95 -31.62
CA SER A 398 10.37 0.46 -32.02
C SER A 398 8.97 1.07 -32.10
N VAL A 399 8.89 2.41 -32.07
CA VAL A 399 7.65 3.18 -32.27
C VAL A 399 6.95 2.86 -33.61
N ASN A 400 7.69 2.35 -34.61
CA ASN A 400 7.16 1.93 -35.91
C ASN A 400 6.73 0.45 -35.93
N GLY A 401 6.68 -0.24 -34.79
CA GLY A 401 6.28 -1.64 -34.67
C GLY A 401 7.34 -2.66 -35.11
N GLN A 402 8.60 -2.25 -35.32
CA GLN A 402 9.69 -3.13 -35.72
C GLN A 402 10.39 -3.72 -34.51
N TRP A 403 10.55 -5.05 -34.48
CA TRP A 403 11.26 -5.76 -33.43
C TRP A 403 12.75 -5.93 -33.72
N SER A 404 13.57 -5.83 -32.68
CA SER A 404 15.00 -6.17 -32.69
C SER A 404 15.35 -7.03 -31.47
N SER A 405 16.39 -7.86 -31.60
CA SER A 405 16.84 -8.78 -30.53
C SER A 405 18.35 -8.68 -30.35
N PHE A 406 18.81 -8.71 -29.08
CA PHE A 406 20.22 -8.52 -28.75
C PHE A 406 20.72 -9.64 -27.84
N ASP A 407 21.85 -10.25 -28.23
CA ASP A 407 22.52 -11.31 -27.49
C ASP A 407 23.42 -10.73 -26.39
N MET A 408 23.19 -11.08 -25.16
CA MET A 408 23.95 -10.61 -23.99
C MET A 408 24.89 -11.68 -23.39
N ARG A 409 25.05 -12.86 -24.02
CA ARG A 409 25.86 -13.97 -23.49
C ARG A 409 27.32 -13.62 -23.25
N SER A 410 27.89 -12.68 -24.03
CA SER A 410 29.30 -12.28 -23.91
C SER A 410 29.66 -11.63 -22.58
N VAL A 411 28.69 -11.11 -21.84
CA VAL A 411 28.87 -10.44 -20.54
C VAL A 411 28.27 -11.20 -19.36
N LYS A 412 27.71 -12.40 -19.60
CA LYS A 412 27.20 -13.30 -18.56
C LYS A 412 28.32 -14.13 -17.94
N THR A 413 28.31 -14.22 -16.62
CA THR A 413 29.24 -15.08 -15.84
C THR A 413 28.57 -16.36 -15.35
N ASN A 414 27.24 -16.33 -15.16
CA ASN A 414 26.43 -17.45 -14.69
C ASN A 414 25.28 -17.74 -15.63
N GLY A 415 24.94 -19.04 -15.79
CA GLY A 415 23.80 -19.48 -16.61
C GLY A 415 22.44 -19.27 -15.99
N ALA A 416 22.35 -18.98 -14.68
CA ALA A 416 21.10 -18.80 -13.97
C ALA A 416 20.50 -17.40 -14.23
N ASN A 417 19.22 -17.35 -14.62
CA ASN A 417 18.64 -16.21 -15.32
C ASN A 417 17.29 -15.79 -14.73
N GLY A 418 17.31 -15.19 -13.55
CA GLY A 418 16.25 -14.27 -13.18
C GLY A 418 16.67 -12.86 -13.62
N LEU A 419 15.81 -12.12 -14.32
CA LEU A 419 16.02 -10.73 -14.70
C LEU A 419 14.99 -9.87 -13.98
N SER A 420 15.44 -8.79 -13.35
CA SER A 420 14.60 -7.93 -12.52
C SER A 420 14.20 -6.64 -13.24
N GLU A 421 14.22 -5.52 -12.57
CA GLU A 421 13.85 -4.22 -13.14
C GLU A 421 14.81 -3.74 -14.21
N MET A 422 14.28 -2.90 -15.10
CA MET A 422 15.00 -2.24 -16.17
C MET A 422 14.84 -0.72 -16.03
N VAL A 423 15.91 0.01 -16.27
CA VAL A 423 15.89 1.47 -16.39
C VAL A 423 16.71 1.89 -17.62
N VAL A 424 16.40 3.08 -18.12
CA VAL A 424 17.11 3.71 -19.24
C VAL A 424 17.80 4.95 -18.73
N ASP A 425 19.11 5.06 -18.96
CA ASP A 425 19.87 6.24 -18.59
C ASP A 425 19.75 7.37 -19.64
N ARG A 426 20.27 8.55 -19.35
CA ARG A 426 20.18 9.71 -20.24
C ARG A 426 20.93 9.55 -21.57
N ASN A 427 21.81 8.55 -21.66
CA ASN A 427 22.54 8.21 -22.88
C ASN A 427 21.83 7.10 -23.69
N ASN A 428 20.57 6.78 -23.32
CA ASN A 428 19.81 5.64 -23.83
C ASN A 428 20.52 4.29 -23.65
N SER A 429 21.35 4.14 -22.62
CA SER A 429 21.84 2.83 -22.24
C SER A 429 20.78 2.12 -21.38
N ILE A 430 20.58 0.85 -21.66
CA ILE A 430 19.60 -0.01 -20.98
C ILE A 430 20.28 -0.73 -19.84
N TRP A 431 19.83 -0.48 -18.60
CA TRP A 431 20.34 -1.10 -17.39
C TRP A 431 19.28 -2.04 -16.83
N TYR A 432 19.63 -3.29 -16.55
CA TYR A 432 18.71 -4.23 -15.92
C TYR A 432 19.43 -5.16 -14.97
N GLY A 433 18.74 -5.46 -13.86
CA GLY A 433 19.25 -6.30 -12.81
C GLY A 433 19.07 -7.79 -13.11
N SER A 434 19.87 -8.62 -12.45
CA SER A 434 19.75 -10.06 -12.50
C SER A 434 19.88 -10.70 -11.12
N ARG A 435 19.44 -11.95 -11.01
CA ARG A 435 19.54 -12.70 -9.75
C ARG A 435 20.98 -13.11 -9.38
N ASN A 436 21.82 -13.41 -10.35
CA ASN A 436 23.16 -14.01 -10.09
C ASN A 436 24.31 -13.40 -10.91
N ASN A 437 24.01 -12.38 -11.71
CA ASN A 437 25.00 -11.77 -12.60
C ASN A 437 25.18 -10.26 -12.36
N GLY A 438 24.60 -9.72 -11.29
CA GLY A 438 24.65 -8.29 -11.01
C GLY A 438 23.77 -7.48 -11.97
N VAL A 439 24.32 -6.40 -12.55
CA VAL A 439 23.64 -5.49 -13.47
C VAL A 439 24.22 -5.62 -14.86
N PHE A 440 23.36 -5.80 -15.86
CA PHE A 440 23.75 -5.71 -17.26
C PHE A 440 23.51 -4.31 -17.80
N VAL A 441 24.43 -3.87 -18.69
CA VAL A 441 24.33 -2.60 -19.39
C VAL A 441 24.47 -2.84 -20.89
N PHE A 442 23.56 -2.27 -21.65
CA PHE A 442 23.55 -2.34 -23.09
C PHE A 442 23.34 -0.96 -23.73
N ASN A 443 24.08 -0.63 -24.78
CA ASN A 443 23.79 0.52 -25.62
C ASN A 443 23.79 0.11 -27.08
N GLU A 444 22.69 0.40 -27.78
CA GLU A 444 22.49 0.02 -29.19
C GLU A 444 23.54 0.66 -30.12
N ASN A 445 23.94 1.91 -29.80
CA ASN A 445 25.00 2.57 -30.54
C ASN A 445 26.34 1.85 -30.33
N GLY A 446 26.79 1.17 -31.38
CA GLY A 446 27.99 0.34 -31.33
C GLY A 446 27.76 -1.05 -30.72
N ASN A 447 26.53 -1.46 -30.41
CA ASN A 447 26.21 -2.76 -29.81
C ASN A 447 27.07 -3.06 -28.56
N ARG A 448 27.26 -2.04 -27.74
CA ARG A 448 28.14 -2.07 -26.56
C ARG A 448 27.48 -2.78 -25.37
N LYS A 449 28.25 -3.60 -24.66
CA LYS A 449 27.76 -4.43 -23.55
C LYS A 449 28.74 -4.46 -22.41
N LYS A 450 28.26 -4.34 -21.19
CA LYS A 450 29.01 -4.57 -19.96
C LYS A 450 28.16 -5.21 -18.89
N ALA A 451 28.79 -5.73 -17.85
CA ALA A 451 28.16 -6.16 -16.62
C ALA A 451 28.89 -5.59 -15.41
N LEU A 452 28.14 -5.12 -14.42
CA LEU A 452 28.64 -4.79 -13.10
C LEU A 452 28.38 -5.99 -12.18
N ILE A 453 29.43 -6.56 -11.61
CA ILE A 453 29.38 -7.73 -10.74
C ILE A 453 29.95 -7.43 -9.35
N THR A 454 30.04 -8.42 -8.48
CA THR A 454 30.53 -8.23 -7.11
C THR A 454 32.06 -8.02 -7.00
N ALA A 455 32.80 -8.35 -8.06
CA ALA A 455 34.27 -8.23 -8.05
C ALA A 455 34.70 -6.76 -8.08
N PRO A 456 35.74 -6.39 -7.32
CA PRO A 456 36.37 -5.06 -7.38
C PRO A 456 36.80 -4.69 -8.81
N ASN A 457 36.63 -3.42 -9.19
CA ASN A 457 36.86 -2.87 -10.53
C ASN A 457 35.92 -3.42 -11.64
N LEU A 458 35.06 -4.37 -11.34
CA LEU A 458 34.06 -4.94 -12.26
C LEU A 458 32.63 -4.71 -11.78
N GLY A 459 32.39 -3.74 -10.92
CA GLY A 459 31.09 -3.40 -10.37
C GLY A 459 31.14 -3.14 -8.87
N ASN A 460 31.90 -3.95 -8.11
CA ASN A 460 32.00 -3.86 -6.65
C ASN A 460 30.62 -3.89 -5.96
N LEU A 461 29.67 -4.68 -6.52
CA LEU A 461 28.32 -4.81 -5.95
C LEU A 461 28.39 -5.59 -4.64
N PRO A 462 27.57 -5.26 -3.62
CA PRO A 462 27.53 -5.99 -2.37
C PRO A 462 26.92 -7.40 -2.54
N ASP A 463 26.05 -7.59 -3.53
CA ASP A 463 25.45 -8.88 -3.86
C ASP A 463 25.17 -8.98 -5.38
N ALA A 464 25.26 -10.18 -5.95
CA ALA A 464 24.98 -10.43 -7.36
C ALA A 464 23.46 -10.46 -7.66
N ASN A 465 22.61 -10.56 -6.63
CA ASN A 465 21.16 -10.51 -6.74
C ASN A 465 20.68 -9.06 -6.65
N VAL A 466 20.33 -8.47 -7.80
CA VAL A 466 19.88 -7.09 -7.94
C VAL A 466 18.37 -7.07 -8.12
N ASN A 467 17.65 -6.47 -7.17
CA ASN A 467 16.18 -6.43 -7.16
C ASN A 467 15.61 -5.11 -7.71
N ALA A 468 16.33 -4.00 -7.53
CA ALA A 468 15.83 -2.68 -7.86
C ALA A 468 16.92 -1.80 -8.49
N LEU A 469 16.50 -0.99 -9.46
CA LEU A 469 17.32 0.00 -10.14
C LEU A 469 16.56 1.32 -10.25
N ALA A 470 17.27 2.43 -10.12
CA ALA A 470 16.73 3.75 -10.46
C ALA A 470 17.83 4.64 -11.06
N VAL A 471 17.45 5.56 -11.94
CA VAL A 471 18.31 6.59 -12.50
C VAL A 471 17.92 7.92 -11.86
N ASP A 472 18.91 8.64 -11.34
CA ASP A 472 18.69 9.97 -10.77
C ASP A 472 18.92 11.10 -11.78
N ARG A 473 18.70 12.34 -11.33
CA ARG A 473 18.90 13.52 -12.19
C ARG A 473 20.35 13.75 -12.60
N SER A 474 21.32 13.23 -11.85
CA SER A 474 22.74 13.29 -12.19
C SER A 474 23.18 12.18 -13.14
N ASN A 475 22.25 11.36 -13.63
CA ASN A 475 22.52 10.15 -14.42
C ASN A 475 23.30 9.09 -13.64
N SER A 476 23.18 9.06 -12.31
CA SER A 476 23.73 8.00 -11.49
C SER A 476 22.73 6.84 -11.38
N ILE A 477 23.25 5.62 -11.30
CA ILE A 477 22.44 4.41 -11.16
C ILE A 477 22.45 3.97 -9.71
N TRP A 478 21.28 4.03 -9.07
CA TRP A 478 21.04 3.49 -7.74
C TRP A 478 20.74 2.02 -7.85
N ILE A 479 21.46 1.17 -7.12
CA ILE A 479 21.42 -0.29 -7.26
C ILE A 479 21.06 -0.89 -5.92
N GLY A 480 19.84 -1.44 -5.83
CA GLY A 480 19.34 -2.17 -4.67
C GLY A 480 19.54 -3.66 -4.86
N THR A 481 20.32 -4.26 -3.95
CA THR A 481 20.62 -5.69 -3.98
C THR A 481 19.92 -6.44 -2.85
N LYS A 482 20.03 -7.76 -2.85
CA LYS A 482 19.55 -8.59 -1.74
C LYS A 482 20.31 -8.28 -0.42
N ASN A 483 21.48 -7.69 -0.48
CA ASN A 483 22.34 -7.45 0.67
C ASN A 483 23.02 -6.09 0.61
N GLY A 484 22.25 -5.03 0.48
CA GLY A 484 22.70 -3.65 0.56
C GLY A 484 22.40 -2.78 -0.66
N LEU A 485 22.61 -1.48 -0.46
CA LEU A 485 22.42 -0.39 -1.41
C LEU A 485 23.78 0.17 -1.86
N VAL A 486 23.94 0.41 -3.16
CA VAL A 486 25.10 1.13 -3.71
C VAL A 486 24.66 2.07 -4.84
N ILE A 487 25.53 3.05 -5.16
CA ILE A 487 25.34 3.98 -6.27
C ILE A 487 26.52 3.85 -7.26
N TYR A 488 26.22 3.86 -8.55
CA TYR A 488 27.22 3.96 -9.62
C TYR A 488 27.07 5.31 -10.34
N THR A 489 28.05 6.17 -10.19
CA THR A 489 28.03 7.56 -10.71
C THR A 489 28.61 7.69 -12.12
N GLY A 490 29.25 6.64 -12.63
CA GLY A 490 29.95 6.64 -13.91
C GLY A 490 29.09 6.20 -15.11
N ALA A 491 27.74 6.29 -15.06
CA ALA A 491 26.89 5.74 -16.10
C ALA A 491 27.21 6.24 -17.52
N SER A 492 27.53 7.51 -17.68
CA SER A 492 27.85 8.11 -18.98
C SER A 492 29.16 7.56 -19.61
N GLY A 493 30.12 7.13 -18.80
CA GLY A 493 31.40 6.58 -19.24
C GLY A 493 31.52 5.05 -19.08
N VAL A 494 30.46 4.36 -18.74
CA VAL A 494 30.50 2.95 -18.34
C VAL A 494 31.18 2.02 -19.36
N PHE A 495 31.11 2.31 -20.64
CA PHE A 495 31.70 1.47 -21.70
C PHE A 495 33.20 1.76 -21.92
N GLU A 496 33.64 2.96 -21.59
CA GLU A 496 35.01 3.41 -21.70
C GLU A 496 35.83 3.12 -20.45
N ASP A 497 35.18 3.05 -19.28
CA ASP A 497 35.81 2.82 -18.00
C ASP A 497 36.53 1.47 -17.92
N THR A 498 37.80 1.48 -17.48
CA THR A 498 38.59 0.26 -17.24
C THR A 498 38.37 -0.31 -15.84
N ALA A 499 37.90 0.50 -14.90
CA ALA A 499 37.56 0.11 -13.54
C ALA A 499 36.20 0.70 -13.17
N MET A 500 35.23 -0.17 -12.91
CA MET A 500 33.87 0.20 -12.50
C MET A 500 33.67 -0.19 -11.04
N ASN A 501 33.37 0.78 -10.19
CA ASN A 501 33.10 0.52 -8.77
C ASN A 501 31.86 1.30 -8.33
N ALA A 502 30.77 0.59 -8.05
CA ALA A 502 29.66 1.15 -7.31
C ALA A 502 30.10 1.42 -5.86
N GLN A 503 29.60 2.49 -5.27
CA GLN A 503 29.99 2.96 -3.94
C GLN A 503 28.81 2.85 -2.96
N PRO A 504 29.05 2.45 -1.70
CA PRO A 504 28.05 2.60 -0.65
C PRO A 504 27.86 4.08 -0.32
N ILE A 505 26.66 4.46 0.11
CA ILE A 505 26.39 5.77 0.68
C ILE A 505 26.73 5.70 2.18
N VAL A 506 27.58 6.60 2.66
CA VAL A 506 28.00 6.65 4.07
C VAL A 506 27.25 7.78 4.75
N ILE A 507 26.50 7.43 5.80
CA ILE A 507 25.78 8.37 6.66
C ILE A 507 26.51 8.49 8.00
N ASN A 508 26.41 9.64 8.66
CA ASN A 508 27.06 9.92 9.94
C ASN A 508 28.59 9.64 9.92
N GLY A 509 29.24 9.86 8.78
CA GLY A 509 30.67 9.65 8.63
C GLY A 509 31.49 10.67 9.44
N ASP A 510 32.60 10.20 10.03
CA ASP A 510 33.61 11.06 10.61
C ASP A 510 34.60 11.61 9.53
N GLU A 511 35.55 12.46 9.94
CA GLU A 511 36.55 13.05 9.04
C GLU A 511 37.44 12.01 8.34
N ASN A 512 37.47 10.76 8.81
CA ASN A 512 38.20 9.64 8.23
C ASN A 512 37.36 8.77 7.30
N GLY A 513 36.06 9.11 7.10
CA GLY A 513 35.15 8.36 6.27
C GLY A 513 34.59 7.08 6.94
N PHE A 514 34.76 6.95 8.27
CA PHE A 514 34.08 5.89 9.03
C PHE A 514 32.66 6.35 9.40
N GLY A 515 31.67 5.64 8.92
CA GLY A 515 30.26 5.90 9.20
C GLY A 515 29.43 4.68 8.88
N GLU A 516 28.12 4.79 9.17
CA GLU A 516 27.16 3.76 8.83
C GLU A 516 26.87 3.79 7.32
N ARG A 517 26.72 2.62 6.71
CA ARG A 517 26.27 2.52 5.32
C ARG A 517 24.75 2.64 5.28
N LEU A 518 24.24 3.56 4.48
CA LEU A 518 22.79 3.63 4.24
C LEU A 518 22.29 2.26 3.72
N LEU A 519 21.42 1.62 4.48
CA LEU A 519 20.81 0.32 4.14
C LEU A 519 21.84 -0.78 3.78
N GLY A 520 23.04 -0.74 4.41
CA GLY A 520 24.18 -1.58 4.04
C GLY A 520 23.94 -3.09 4.11
N ASP A 521 23.06 -3.54 5.00
CA ASP A 521 22.76 -4.97 5.23
C ASP A 521 21.27 -5.30 4.97
N GLN A 522 20.55 -4.41 4.27
CA GLN A 522 19.12 -4.59 4.00
C GLN A 522 18.91 -5.12 2.58
N ALA A 523 17.91 -6.00 2.42
CA ALA A 523 17.40 -6.34 1.10
C ALA A 523 16.55 -5.18 0.56
N ILE A 524 16.96 -4.62 -0.56
CA ILE A 524 16.29 -3.49 -1.22
C ILE A 524 15.45 -4.02 -2.37
N ASN A 525 14.13 -3.95 -2.24
CA ASN A 525 13.19 -4.46 -3.23
C ASN A 525 12.67 -3.39 -4.20
N ALA A 526 12.75 -2.13 -3.81
CA ALA A 526 12.29 -1.00 -4.62
C ALA A 526 13.13 0.24 -4.40
N ILE A 527 13.37 0.98 -5.48
CA ILE A 527 13.95 2.33 -5.46
C ILE A 527 13.11 3.21 -6.36
N ALA A 528 12.75 4.40 -5.88
CA ALA A 528 12.10 5.42 -6.68
C ALA A 528 12.77 6.78 -6.43
N VAL A 529 12.80 7.61 -7.47
CA VAL A 529 13.30 8.98 -7.43
C VAL A 529 12.13 9.90 -7.63
N ASP A 530 11.95 10.87 -6.73
CA ASP A 530 10.87 11.84 -6.85
C ASP A 530 11.25 13.08 -7.66
N GLY A 531 10.30 13.96 -7.84
CA GLY A 531 10.49 15.19 -8.59
C GLY A 531 11.56 16.13 -8.02
N GLY A 532 11.86 16.06 -6.74
CA GLY A 532 12.94 16.77 -6.07
C GLY A 532 14.28 16.06 -6.11
N ASP A 533 14.38 14.95 -6.81
CA ASP A 533 15.55 14.05 -6.86
C ASP A 533 15.81 13.30 -5.55
N ASN A 534 14.89 13.34 -4.58
CA ASN A 534 15.01 12.56 -3.36
C ASN A 534 14.79 11.07 -3.66
N LYS A 535 15.29 10.21 -2.79
CA LYS A 535 15.27 8.76 -2.98
C LYS A 535 14.36 8.08 -1.99
N TRP A 536 13.53 7.18 -2.49
CA TRP A 536 12.63 6.34 -1.75
C TRP A 536 13.09 4.89 -1.86
N PHE A 537 13.38 4.25 -0.73
CA PHE A 537 13.87 2.87 -0.68
C PHE A 537 12.86 1.98 0.01
N GLY A 538 12.41 0.94 -0.66
CA GLY A 538 11.57 -0.11 -0.10
C GLY A 538 12.38 -1.34 0.27
N THR A 539 12.25 -1.79 1.51
CA THR A 539 13.02 -2.92 2.06
C THR A 539 12.13 -4.15 2.26
N ASP A 540 12.75 -5.29 2.50
CA ASP A 540 12.01 -6.53 2.78
C ASP A 540 11.41 -6.55 4.19
N ASN A 541 12.01 -5.87 5.19
CA ASN A 541 11.57 -5.94 6.57
C ASN A 541 11.55 -4.59 7.31
N GLY A 542 12.22 -3.56 6.79
CA GLY A 542 12.38 -2.27 7.45
C GLY A 542 11.32 -1.21 7.08
N GLY A 543 10.44 -1.51 6.12
CA GLY A 543 9.50 -0.53 5.59
C GLY A 543 10.14 0.35 4.52
N VAL A 544 9.84 1.65 4.54
CA VAL A 544 10.29 2.65 3.57
C VAL A 544 11.27 3.62 4.21
N VAL A 545 12.38 3.88 3.55
CA VAL A 545 13.34 4.94 3.92
C VAL A 545 13.30 6.02 2.85
N TYR A 546 13.16 7.26 3.26
CA TYR A 546 13.13 8.44 2.40
C TYR A 546 14.33 9.32 2.71
N THR A 547 15.12 9.68 1.69
CA THR A 547 16.34 10.45 1.85
C THR A 547 16.38 11.66 0.93
N ASN A 548 17.29 12.59 1.22
CA ASN A 548 17.67 13.68 0.34
C ASN A 548 18.33 13.14 -0.97
N PRO A 549 18.63 14.00 -1.98
CA PRO A 549 19.09 13.57 -3.29
C PRO A 549 20.39 12.76 -3.29
N ASN A 550 21.33 13.04 -2.43
CA ASN A 550 22.60 12.30 -2.34
C ASN A 550 22.54 11.06 -1.41
N GLY A 551 21.41 10.88 -0.68
CA GLY A 551 21.20 9.76 0.23
C GLY A 551 21.91 9.89 1.59
N GLU A 552 22.59 11.00 1.88
CA GLU A 552 23.36 11.18 3.11
C GLU A 552 22.50 11.58 4.31
N GLU A 553 21.31 12.14 4.05
CA GLU A 553 20.35 12.54 5.08
C GLU A 553 19.04 11.74 4.94
N THR A 554 18.63 11.10 6.03
CA THR A 554 17.32 10.45 6.13
C THR A 554 16.26 11.46 6.52
N LEU A 555 15.30 11.72 5.62
CA LEU A 555 14.21 12.67 5.80
C LEU A 555 13.03 12.04 6.56
N ALA A 556 12.74 10.75 6.29
CA ALA A 556 11.69 10.01 6.98
C ALA A 556 11.90 8.49 6.89
N ILE A 557 11.35 7.78 7.87
CA ILE A 557 11.23 6.32 7.86
C ILE A 557 9.78 5.96 8.15
N PHE A 558 9.18 5.15 7.28
CA PHE A 558 7.82 4.67 7.43
C PHE A 558 7.82 3.18 7.71
N SER A 559 7.15 2.80 8.77
CA SER A 559 6.98 1.41 9.19
C SER A 559 5.56 1.18 9.73
N LYS A 560 5.20 -0.08 9.89
CA LYS A 560 3.93 -0.49 10.54
C LYS A 560 3.73 0.12 11.95
N ARG A 561 4.82 0.57 12.60
CA ARG A 561 4.76 1.13 13.96
C ARG A 561 4.44 2.62 14.01
N ASN A 562 4.81 3.36 12.97
CA ASN A 562 4.75 4.82 12.96
C ASN A 562 3.96 5.40 11.77
N SER A 563 3.31 4.54 10.96
CA SER A 563 2.57 4.96 9.78
C SER A 563 1.44 3.98 9.46
N PRO A 564 0.50 4.33 8.55
CA PRO A 564 -0.57 3.45 8.09
C PRO A 564 -0.10 2.29 7.19
N LEU A 565 1.20 2.06 7.03
CA LEU A 565 1.71 0.92 6.25
C LEU A 565 1.15 -0.41 6.78
N PRO A 566 0.48 -1.23 5.95
CA PRO A 566 -0.08 -2.51 6.39
C PRO A 566 0.98 -3.57 6.63
N SER A 567 2.19 -3.38 6.05
CA SER A 567 3.34 -4.26 6.18
C SER A 567 4.66 -3.49 6.07
N ASN A 568 5.72 -4.02 6.70
CA ASN A 568 7.08 -3.53 6.51
C ASN A 568 7.75 -4.11 5.26
N ARG A 569 7.13 -5.11 4.62
CA ARG A 569 7.64 -5.70 3.38
C ARG A 569 7.12 -4.89 2.19
N ILE A 570 8.03 -4.17 1.56
CA ILE A 570 7.74 -3.32 0.42
C ILE A 570 8.19 -4.03 -0.86
N PHE A 571 7.28 -4.23 -1.81
CA PHE A 571 7.60 -4.83 -3.10
C PHE A 571 7.97 -3.82 -4.16
N LYS A 572 7.20 -2.72 -4.23
CA LYS A 572 7.41 -1.65 -5.21
C LYS A 572 7.11 -0.29 -4.62
N ILE A 573 7.83 0.71 -5.09
CA ILE A 573 7.54 2.13 -4.85
C ILE A 573 7.44 2.80 -6.21
N ARG A 574 6.40 3.59 -6.41
CA ARG A 574 6.25 4.43 -7.61
C ARG A 574 5.83 5.83 -7.22
N VAL A 575 6.45 6.79 -7.86
CA VAL A 575 6.14 8.21 -7.70
C VAL A 575 5.31 8.67 -8.90
N ASP A 576 4.16 9.23 -8.64
CA ASP A 576 3.43 10.02 -9.62
C ASP A 576 3.91 11.47 -9.55
N ASN A 577 4.77 11.83 -10.46
CA ASN A 577 5.39 13.16 -10.49
C ASN A 577 4.37 14.29 -10.76
N SER A 578 3.22 13.99 -11.36
CA SER A 578 2.19 15.00 -11.64
C SER A 578 1.45 15.44 -10.36
N SER A 579 1.19 14.50 -9.45
CA SER A 579 0.48 14.76 -8.19
C SER A 579 1.38 14.85 -6.96
N GLY A 580 2.64 14.40 -7.06
CA GLY A 580 3.55 14.22 -5.92
C GLY A 580 3.18 13.05 -5.02
N LYS A 581 2.24 12.19 -5.42
CA LYS A 581 1.88 10.99 -4.66
C LYS A 581 2.94 9.90 -4.82
N VAL A 582 3.27 9.27 -3.72
CA VAL A 582 4.16 8.11 -3.68
C VAL A 582 3.36 6.89 -3.25
N TYR A 583 3.32 5.87 -4.11
CA TYR A 583 2.60 4.64 -3.86
C TYR A 583 3.54 3.55 -3.35
N PHE A 584 3.16 2.92 -2.25
CA PHE A 584 3.86 1.80 -1.64
C PHE A 584 3.05 0.51 -1.81
N ALA A 585 3.53 -0.40 -2.63
CA ALA A 585 2.97 -1.75 -2.77
C ALA A 585 3.61 -2.68 -1.75
N THR A 586 2.80 -3.31 -0.92
CA THR A 586 3.20 -4.25 0.12
C THR A 586 2.57 -5.62 -0.12
N ASP A 587 2.98 -6.63 0.63
CA ASP A 587 2.33 -7.96 0.66
C ASP A 587 0.92 -7.95 1.29
N LYS A 588 0.39 -6.77 1.67
CA LYS A 588 -0.93 -6.60 2.30
C LYS A 588 -1.75 -5.46 1.72
N GLY A 589 -1.38 -4.96 0.55
CA GLY A 589 -2.09 -3.90 -0.15
C GLY A 589 -1.22 -2.70 -0.48
N ILE A 590 -1.88 -1.63 -0.95
CA ILE A 590 -1.24 -0.39 -1.42
C ILE A 590 -1.60 0.74 -0.47
N VAL A 591 -0.60 1.59 -0.18
CA VAL A 591 -0.78 2.86 0.52
C VAL A 591 -0.20 3.98 -0.32
N ALA A 592 -0.87 5.12 -0.36
CA ALA A 592 -0.37 6.33 -1.00
C ALA A 592 0.05 7.37 0.06
N TYR A 593 1.18 8.01 -0.17
CA TYR A 593 1.68 9.12 0.62
C TYR A 593 1.73 10.39 -0.23
N ASN A 594 1.15 11.48 0.24
CA ASN A 594 1.24 12.77 -0.42
C ASN A 594 2.55 13.47 -0.01
N SER A 595 3.60 13.33 -0.83
CA SER A 595 4.88 13.99 -0.57
C SER A 595 4.83 15.48 -0.81
N ASN A 596 3.88 15.94 -1.64
CA ASN A 596 3.76 17.32 -2.12
C ASN A 596 5.00 17.83 -2.89
N VAL A 597 5.92 16.97 -3.27
CA VAL A 597 7.11 17.30 -4.05
C VAL A 597 6.74 17.36 -5.52
N SER A 598 6.96 18.52 -6.14
CA SER A 598 6.75 18.70 -7.58
C SER A 598 8.07 18.52 -8.35
N PRO A 599 8.07 18.02 -9.59
CA PRO A 599 9.29 18.01 -10.40
C PRO A 599 9.77 19.45 -10.67
N PHE A 600 11.07 19.60 -10.87
CA PHE A 600 11.61 20.88 -11.34
C PHE A 600 11.22 21.08 -12.81
N GLY A 601 10.90 22.33 -13.16
CA GLY A 601 10.70 22.73 -14.55
C GLY A 601 12.01 22.82 -15.33
N ASP A 602 11.90 22.78 -16.65
CA ASP A 602 13.07 22.94 -17.54
C ASP A 602 13.32 24.42 -17.88
N VAL A 603 12.28 25.22 -17.92
CA VAL A 603 12.31 26.68 -18.26
C VAL A 603 11.41 27.47 -17.33
N LEU A 604 11.76 28.73 -17.06
CA LEU A 604 10.96 29.63 -16.25
C LEU A 604 9.83 30.25 -17.11
N GLY A 605 8.70 29.58 -17.14
CA GLY A 605 7.50 30.04 -17.85
C GLY A 605 6.63 31.01 -17.05
N ALA A 606 5.35 31.06 -17.43
CA ALA A 606 4.35 31.82 -16.68
C ALA A 606 4.13 31.21 -15.29
N VAL A 607 4.06 32.06 -14.26
CA VAL A 607 3.91 31.66 -12.87
C VAL A 607 2.57 32.12 -12.26
N TYR A 608 2.17 31.47 -11.19
CA TYR A 608 1.00 31.85 -10.40
C TYR A 608 1.27 31.61 -8.91
N ALA A 609 0.41 32.16 -8.08
CA ALA A 609 0.46 31.95 -6.63
C ALA A 609 -0.93 31.53 -6.14
N TYR A 610 -0.99 30.57 -5.23
CA TYR A 610 -2.24 30.08 -4.66
C TYR A 610 -2.09 29.65 -3.19
N PRO A 611 -3.15 29.79 -2.35
CA PRO A 611 -4.40 30.49 -2.66
C PRO A 611 -4.17 31.99 -2.89
N ASN A 612 -4.97 32.58 -3.78
CA ASN A 612 -4.90 34.01 -4.05
C ASN A 612 -6.32 34.57 -4.33
N PRO A 613 -6.93 35.35 -3.43
CA PRO A 613 -6.35 35.91 -2.21
C PRO A 613 -6.00 34.85 -1.14
N ALA A 614 -4.90 35.09 -0.42
CA ALA A 614 -4.56 34.33 0.77
C ALA A 614 -5.24 34.93 2.00
N LEU A 615 -6.22 34.22 2.55
CA LEU A 615 -7.01 34.63 3.71
C LEU A 615 -6.26 34.34 5.02
N LYS A 616 -6.81 34.86 6.15
CA LYS A 616 -6.24 34.68 7.50
C LYS A 616 -6.01 33.23 7.89
N ASN A 617 -6.92 32.32 7.52
CA ASN A 617 -6.87 30.87 7.80
C ASN A 617 -5.93 30.11 6.87
N HIS A 618 -5.43 30.70 5.79
CA HIS A 618 -4.42 30.10 4.95
C HIS A 618 -3.03 30.34 5.57
N GLU A 619 -2.35 29.30 6.00
CA GLU A 619 -1.04 29.43 6.65
C GLU A 619 0.07 29.77 5.65
N THR A 620 -0.04 29.29 4.42
CA THR A 620 0.98 29.42 3.38
C THR A 620 0.39 29.90 2.07
N VAL A 621 1.29 30.35 1.18
CA VAL A 621 1.02 30.62 -0.25
C VAL A 621 2.05 29.88 -1.07
N THR A 622 1.61 29.08 -2.03
CA THR A 622 2.47 28.37 -2.98
C THR A 622 2.67 29.20 -4.24
N ILE A 623 3.91 29.30 -4.69
CA ILE A 623 4.32 29.93 -5.94
C ILE A 623 4.85 28.83 -6.87
N ASP A 624 4.26 28.70 -8.06
CA ASP A 624 4.53 27.60 -8.98
C ASP A 624 4.39 28.01 -10.45
N GLY A 625 4.90 27.20 -11.37
CA GLY A 625 4.69 27.37 -12.80
C GLY A 625 3.26 27.04 -13.22
N ARG A 626 2.71 27.76 -14.19
CA ARG A 626 1.36 27.48 -14.71
C ARG A 626 1.33 26.21 -15.58
N ASN A 627 0.16 25.55 -15.57
CA ASN A 627 -0.10 24.37 -16.41
C ASN A 627 0.88 23.21 -16.17
N GLY A 628 1.33 23.06 -14.90
CA GLY A 628 2.23 21.95 -14.53
C GLY A 628 3.69 22.14 -15.01
N THR A 629 4.09 23.35 -15.44
CA THR A 629 5.47 23.56 -15.92
C THR A 629 6.48 23.63 -14.76
N HIS A 630 6.03 23.92 -13.54
CA HIS A 630 6.86 24.08 -12.35
C HIS A 630 8.03 25.06 -12.50
N LEU A 631 8.72 25.36 -11.40
CA LEU A 631 9.88 26.25 -11.41
C LEU A 631 11.16 25.46 -11.66
N PRO A 632 12.07 25.98 -12.50
CA PRO A 632 13.40 25.40 -12.67
C PRO A 632 14.21 25.41 -11.37
N ARG A 633 15.11 24.45 -11.21
CA ARG A 633 16.09 24.45 -10.12
C ARG A 633 16.96 25.72 -10.24
N GLY A 634 17.29 26.36 -9.11
CA GLY A 634 18.05 27.61 -9.07
C GLY A 634 17.23 28.88 -9.24
N THR A 635 15.91 28.78 -9.55
CA THR A 635 15.08 29.99 -9.68
C THR A 635 15.11 30.82 -8.41
N ASN A 636 15.54 32.08 -8.51
CA ASN A 636 15.47 33.06 -7.43
C ASN A 636 14.04 33.62 -7.34
N VAL A 637 13.50 33.69 -6.14
CA VAL A 637 12.15 34.17 -5.87
C VAL A 637 12.19 35.29 -4.85
N LYS A 638 11.82 36.53 -5.26
CA LYS A 638 11.74 37.69 -4.41
C LYS A 638 10.31 38.14 -4.25
N ILE A 639 9.89 38.38 -3.03
CA ILE A 639 8.57 38.92 -2.73
C ILE A 639 8.79 40.35 -2.21
N ILE A 640 8.17 41.35 -2.87
CA ILE A 640 8.28 42.74 -2.53
C ILE A 640 6.88 43.30 -2.21
N ASP A 641 6.83 44.36 -1.40
CA ASP A 641 5.62 45.14 -1.15
C ASP A 641 5.34 46.11 -2.31
N VAL A 642 4.21 46.83 -2.24
CA VAL A 642 3.85 47.84 -3.26
C VAL A 642 4.77 49.08 -3.29
N ALA A 643 5.57 49.30 -2.26
CA ALA A 643 6.58 50.35 -2.22
C ALA A 643 7.93 49.90 -2.78
N GLY A 644 8.07 48.60 -3.15
CA GLY A 644 9.30 48.02 -3.69
C GLY A 644 10.25 47.50 -2.61
N ASN A 645 9.86 47.44 -1.34
CA ASN A 645 10.71 46.91 -0.28
C ASN A 645 10.70 45.40 -0.34
N LEU A 646 11.89 44.76 -0.18
CA LEU A 646 12.05 43.33 -0.11
C LEU A 646 11.41 42.80 1.17
N VAL A 647 10.45 41.89 1.02
CA VAL A 647 9.73 41.24 2.12
C VAL A 647 10.30 39.87 2.41
N TYR A 648 10.56 39.10 1.36
CA TYR A 648 11.06 37.71 1.44
C TYR A 648 11.88 37.39 0.21
N GLU A 649 12.92 36.55 0.38
CA GLU A 649 13.74 36.05 -0.71
C GLU A 649 14.13 34.60 -0.46
N THR A 650 14.11 33.78 -1.51
CA THR A 650 14.55 32.38 -1.49
C THR A 650 14.93 31.93 -2.89
N ASN A 651 15.53 30.74 -2.97
CA ASN A 651 15.85 30.10 -4.24
C ASN A 651 15.22 28.71 -4.31
N VAL A 652 14.89 28.23 -5.50
CA VAL A 652 14.52 26.84 -5.79
C VAL A 652 15.80 26.02 -5.90
N VAL A 653 16.44 25.77 -4.76
CA VAL A 653 17.73 25.07 -4.62
C VAL A 653 17.63 23.96 -3.55
N GLU A 654 18.73 23.31 -3.24
CA GLU A 654 18.85 22.15 -2.35
C GLU A 654 18.14 22.27 -1.00
N GLY A 655 18.11 23.44 -0.36
CA GLY A 655 17.36 23.65 0.89
C GLY A 655 15.84 23.58 0.75
N GLN A 656 15.31 23.54 -0.47
CA GLN A 656 13.86 23.43 -0.76
C GLN A 656 13.50 22.16 -1.56
N GLU A 657 14.37 21.18 -1.57
CA GLU A 657 14.18 19.92 -2.30
C GLU A 657 12.91 19.18 -1.89
N LEU A 658 12.48 19.32 -0.65
CA LEU A 658 11.20 18.81 -0.16
C LEU A 658 9.97 19.43 -0.86
N GLN A 659 10.12 20.55 -1.53
CA GLN A 659 9.06 21.20 -2.30
C GLN A 659 9.22 20.96 -3.82
N GLY A 660 10.43 20.60 -4.28
CA GLY A 660 10.74 20.46 -5.70
C GLY A 660 10.62 21.79 -6.45
N GLY A 661 10.00 21.77 -7.62
CA GLY A 661 9.86 22.92 -8.53
C GLY A 661 8.82 23.96 -8.12
N LYS A 662 8.56 24.18 -6.84
CA LYS A 662 7.66 25.21 -6.31
C LYS A 662 8.22 25.83 -5.04
N VAL A 663 7.72 27.00 -4.65
CA VAL A 663 8.07 27.68 -3.40
C VAL A 663 6.84 27.83 -2.53
N VAL A 664 6.93 27.40 -1.27
CA VAL A 664 5.87 27.55 -0.27
C VAL A 664 6.27 28.65 0.72
N TRP A 665 5.57 29.77 0.68
CA TRP A 665 5.82 30.92 1.54
C TRP A 665 4.85 30.95 2.71
N ASN A 666 5.36 31.02 3.93
CA ASN A 666 4.59 31.02 5.19
C ASN A 666 4.03 32.39 5.59
N LYS A 667 4.01 33.34 4.67
CA LYS A 667 3.57 34.74 4.88
C LYS A 667 4.38 35.51 5.96
N LEU A 668 5.65 35.13 6.17
CA LEU A 668 6.58 35.82 7.04
C LEU A 668 7.52 36.72 6.21
N ASN A 669 7.93 37.85 6.78
CA ASN A 669 8.99 38.69 6.23
C ASN A 669 10.38 38.14 6.67
N LEU A 670 11.45 38.77 6.18
CA LEU A 670 12.83 38.38 6.52
C LEU A 670 13.15 38.47 8.02
N ALA A 671 12.39 39.21 8.79
CA ALA A 671 12.51 39.33 10.26
C ALA A 671 11.66 38.26 11.01
N GLY A 672 10.98 37.34 10.30
CA GLY A 672 10.13 36.31 10.90
C GLY A 672 8.74 36.81 11.35
N ASN A 673 8.37 38.05 11.03
CA ASN A 673 7.07 38.58 11.39
C ASN A 673 6.03 38.35 10.28
N LYS A 674 4.76 38.10 10.67
CA LYS A 674 3.65 38.02 9.70
C LYS A 674 3.51 39.29 8.91
N VAL A 675 3.32 39.16 7.60
CA VAL A 675 3.08 40.30 6.72
C VAL A 675 1.67 40.85 6.91
N VAL A 676 1.46 42.15 6.67
CA VAL A 676 0.15 42.82 6.79
C VAL A 676 -0.72 42.56 5.56
N SER A 677 -2.04 42.81 5.68
CA SER A 677 -2.94 42.77 4.52
C SER A 677 -2.47 43.74 3.44
N GLY A 678 -2.42 43.28 2.21
CA GLY A 678 -1.93 44.07 1.08
C GLY A 678 -1.67 43.24 -0.16
N ILE A 679 -1.17 43.88 -1.20
CA ILE A 679 -0.72 43.23 -2.44
C ILE A 679 0.80 43.14 -2.39
N TYR A 680 1.29 41.96 -2.72
CA TYR A 680 2.72 41.65 -2.81
C TYR A 680 3.03 41.21 -4.24
N VAL A 681 4.17 41.66 -4.77
CA VAL A 681 4.65 41.27 -6.09
C VAL A 681 5.75 40.22 -5.92
N VAL A 682 5.62 39.15 -6.65
CA VAL A 682 6.61 38.04 -6.68
C VAL A 682 7.42 38.19 -7.96
N LEU A 683 8.69 38.35 -7.84
CA LEU A 683 9.66 38.44 -8.96
C LEU A 683 10.45 37.12 -8.97
N LEU A 684 10.52 36.49 -10.12
CA LEU A 684 11.29 35.26 -10.32
C LEU A 684 12.34 35.48 -11.43
N SER A 685 13.51 34.89 -11.24
CA SER A 685 14.56 34.86 -12.27
C SER A 685 15.35 33.55 -12.17
N ASN A 686 15.84 33.01 -13.29
CA ASN A 686 16.84 31.96 -13.27
C ASN A 686 18.21 32.52 -12.84
N ASP A 687 19.21 31.67 -12.64
CA ASP A 687 20.53 32.04 -12.09
C ASP A 687 21.26 33.11 -12.89
N ASP A 688 21.16 33.09 -14.23
CA ASP A 688 21.79 34.07 -15.12
C ASP A 688 20.90 35.26 -15.49
N ALA A 689 19.69 35.31 -14.91
CA ALA A 689 18.65 36.31 -15.15
C ALA A 689 18.22 36.43 -16.66
N SER A 690 18.51 35.42 -17.47
CA SER A 690 18.07 35.37 -18.87
C SER A 690 16.57 35.16 -18.99
N GLU A 691 15.96 34.47 -18.02
CA GLU A 691 14.52 34.24 -17.91
C GLU A 691 13.98 34.91 -16.65
N THR A 692 12.85 35.60 -16.79
CA THR A 692 12.16 36.26 -15.66
C THR A 692 10.65 36.05 -15.74
N SER A 693 10.00 35.98 -14.59
CA SER A 693 8.54 35.90 -14.50
C SER A 693 8.03 36.68 -13.29
N VAL A 694 6.78 37.10 -13.34
CA VAL A 694 6.15 37.90 -12.28
C VAL A 694 4.74 37.44 -11.99
N THR A 695 4.39 37.37 -10.71
CA THR A 695 3.00 37.22 -10.26
C THR A 695 2.69 38.10 -9.08
N LYS A 696 1.43 38.14 -8.64
CA LYS A 696 0.97 38.94 -7.52
C LYS A 696 0.22 38.09 -6.51
N ILE A 697 0.35 38.44 -5.24
CA ILE A 697 -0.36 37.80 -4.14
C ILE A 697 -1.16 38.88 -3.39
N ALA A 698 -2.44 38.62 -3.16
CA ALA A 698 -3.27 39.43 -2.27
C ALA A 698 -3.34 38.72 -0.91
N ILE A 699 -2.90 39.41 0.17
CA ILE A 699 -2.98 38.91 1.56
C ILE A 699 -4.13 39.62 2.25
N VAL A 700 -4.98 38.84 2.91
CA VAL A 700 -6.13 39.32 3.72
C VAL A 700 -6.05 38.61 5.08
N ASN A 701 -5.61 39.41 6.11
CA ASN A 701 -5.45 38.89 7.48
C ASN A 701 -6.70 39.16 8.34
#